data_d75bdf374fca6a6af85b7ff32e6bf30c
#
_entry.id   d75bdf374fca6a6af85b7ff32e6bf30c
#
_cell.length_a   1.000
_cell.length_b   1.000
_cell.length_c   1.000
_cell.angle_alpha   90.00
_cell.angle_beta   90.00
_cell.angle_gamma   90.00
#
_symmetry.space_group_name_H-M   'P 1'
#
loop_
_entity.id
_entity.type
_entity.pdbx_description
1 polymer ?
#
loop_
_entity_poly.entity_id
_entity_poly.type
_entity_poly.pdbx_seq_one_letter_code
_entity_poly.pdbx_strand_id
1 'polypeptide(L)'
;MAIIDNIYNYFDSNDDLHVLFVFDPMRSIAGEIEDTTLREGFRFVEFQGNWFATKYALENEWSNEKVILYFQQAAPATREARTNFPLMDLLVANAEFKSNNYEAFMQQNRIDDAHLPFIRNHIAELQLEKFNRILGGYYGEAFNLDTGYRGLISGYMGESKMLSWNEIMLRLFIFAHNCDDAKSQRFFITLQSRRDMLAALNNKFNATFGSGYDENSRQKIVEAAQRLKYNLITQLFGVANADNYKHLKVTNSLMLEQMNQLFESVKLIPVRRREEWQAAFDALAADIRESEIIRVYSLDENYFYVPTAMCWEILRAIITDKVKGASDDALEHLRTLSLKNAENDTISTVIDYAMQAALFYQKSRTLGSLILNTPDDYINRYTTDYYLLDTYYRKSIEYFLALDADIPVRDTIDSVKATLDKDYARITNDINIEWVRCLKERGNGFGDITVASRQENFYESKKQTTKWVVIVSDALRYEVAKELTERLNLSKHSASLEPAIAMLPTETKYCKPALLPYEQMDLFDVTLGLDHTILDTTEKRTQHLRKYVPDAACVDFEKVQGSSKEELRSLFSASLVYIFHNAIDNAGHNGYRSIIKACRDSVKEIADCVKRIHDHVSTRNIFITADHGFIYNDMTFAENDKTAITEATAEQKTRYYLTASGDEVTNVAKFPMRNVSGIDNDLFVAVPVGTNRFKVQGADYNFVHGGAALQEVIIPVVHSTYNKQEEKRKVNITLLTQSLSIVSSRLRIQILQDEAVSADIKPREIVCNIYCNDAKVTNDTIITLDSTDADVLQNRVKELSLTLNQSVSSGILQLRIYDTEDMLNPLVKKPVTNNTLIEQDF
;
A
#
# COMPACT_ATOMS: atom_id res chain seq x y z
N MET A 1 35.66 33.68 27.97
CA MET A 1 36.22 35.03 27.72
C MET A 1 35.51 35.93 28.71
N ALA A 2 36.23 36.74 29.51
CA ALA A 2 35.56 37.61 30.48
C ALA A 2 34.66 38.61 29.74
N ILE A 3 33.62 39.11 30.37
CA ILE A 3 32.68 40.07 29.74
C ILE A 3 33.45 41.36 29.32
N ILE A 4 34.42 41.73 30.09
CA ILE A 4 35.26 42.88 29.79
C ILE A 4 36.04 42.68 28.47
N ASP A 5 36.50 41.46 28.16
CA ASP A 5 37.16 41.15 26.88
C ASP A 5 36.19 41.33 25.71
N ASN A 6 34.92 40.92 25.87
CA ASN A 6 33.91 41.14 24.87
C ASN A 6 33.59 42.64 24.66
N ILE A 7 33.57 43.40 25.72
CA ILE A 7 33.42 44.86 25.69
C ILE A 7 34.58 45.49 24.91
N TYR A 8 35.82 45.10 25.21
CA TYR A 8 36.99 45.62 24.48
C TYR A 8 36.95 45.23 23.01
N ASN A 9 36.46 44.06 22.62
CA ASN A 9 36.32 43.66 21.22
C ASN A 9 35.41 44.60 20.39
N TYR A 10 34.38 45.22 21.01
CA TYR A 10 33.56 46.21 20.31
C TYR A 10 34.40 47.44 19.94
N PHE A 11 35.25 47.91 20.84
CA PHE A 11 36.11 49.05 20.60
C PHE A 11 37.32 48.71 19.70
N ASP A 12 37.90 47.54 19.86
CA ASP A 12 39.02 47.08 19.05
C ASP A 12 38.59 46.75 17.59
N SER A 13 37.31 46.52 17.37
CA SER A 13 36.71 46.24 16.04
C SER A 13 36.23 47.52 15.32
N ASN A 14 36.15 48.65 16.01
CA ASN A 14 35.69 49.91 15.47
C ASN A 14 36.44 51.09 16.15
N ASP A 15 37.44 51.55 15.47
CA ASP A 15 38.31 52.66 15.99
C ASP A 15 37.55 53.94 16.26
N ASP A 16 36.47 54.24 15.54
CA ASP A 16 35.60 55.40 15.67
C ASP A 16 34.60 55.25 16.84
N LEU A 17 34.51 54.10 17.48
CA LEU A 17 33.59 53.87 18.58
C LEU A 17 34.09 54.62 19.83
N HIS A 18 33.27 55.56 20.30
CA HIS A 18 33.57 56.38 21.45
C HIS A 18 32.82 55.96 22.71
N VAL A 19 31.54 55.59 22.56
CA VAL A 19 30.67 55.19 23.66
C VAL A 19 30.06 53.82 23.41
N LEU A 20 30.20 52.86 24.35
CA LEU A 20 29.49 51.61 24.32
C LEU A 20 28.35 51.63 25.36
N PHE A 21 27.12 51.62 24.88
CA PHE A 21 25.92 51.57 25.73
C PHE A 21 25.67 50.14 26.23
N VAL A 22 25.68 49.96 27.57
CA VAL A 22 25.46 48.68 28.22
C VAL A 22 24.16 48.72 29.01
N PHE A 23 23.13 48.03 28.57
CA PHE A 23 21.85 47.91 29.26
C PHE A 23 21.77 46.59 30.01
N ASP A 24 21.72 46.65 31.35
CA ASP A 24 21.73 45.48 32.22
C ASP A 24 20.72 45.64 33.38
N PRO A 25 19.43 45.38 33.12
CA PRO A 25 18.36 45.60 34.09
C PRO A 25 18.50 44.74 35.35
N MET A 26 19.19 43.59 35.23
CA MET A 26 19.39 42.64 36.34
C MET A 26 20.72 42.83 37.08
N ARG A 27 21.53 43.78 36.66
CA ARG A 27 22.85 43.97 37.21
C ARG A 27 23.77 42.76 37.13
N SER A 28 23.58 41.96 36.13
CA SER A 28 24.23 40.64 35.96
C SER A 28 25.72 40.78 35.55
N ILE A 29 26.14 41.91 35.01
CA ILE A 29 27.50 42.14 34.50
C ILE A 29 28.23 43.27 35.21
N ALA A 30 27.52 44.07 36.02
CA ALA A 30 28.08 45.24 36.70
C ALA A 30 29.29 44.90 37.56
N GLY A 31 29.19 43.86 38.41
CA GLY A 31 30.28 43.46 39.31
C GLY A 31 31.55 43.02 38.57
N GLU A 32 31.43 42.34 37.45
CA GLU A 32 32.58 41.91 36.63
C GLU A 32 33.32 43.13 36.00
N ILE A 33 32.57 44.18 35.63
CA ILE A 33 33.14 45.37 35.07
C ILE A 33 33.74 46.26 36.16
N GLU A 34 33.02 46.40 37.29
CA GLU A 34 33.46 47.24 38.44
C GLU A 34 34.73 46.70 39.10
N ASP A 35 34.88 45.39 39.22
CA ASP A 35 36.03 44.72 39.82
C ASP A 35 37.25 44.65 38.85
N THR A 36 37.12 45.06 37.61
CA THR A 36 38.18 44.94 36.60
C THR A 36 38.94 46.25 36.47
N THR A 37 40.27 46.20 36.54
CA THR A 37 41.12 47.37 36.17
C THR A 37 41.03 47.61 34.66
N LEU A 38 40.45 48.75 34.27
CA LEU A 38 40.25 49.08 32.90
C LEU A 38 41.57 49.42 32.19
N ARG A 39 41.62 49.22 30.88
CA ARG A 39 42.73 49.63 30.00
C ARG A 39 42.89 51.16 30.07
N GLU A 40 44.10 51.66 29.92
CA GLU A 40 44.38 53.09 29.80
C GLU A 40 43.56 53.69 28.65
N GLY A 41 42.90 54.80 28.89
CA GLY A 41 42.01 55.48 27.94
C GLY A 41 40.56 54.99 27.93
N PHE A 42 40.21 54.06 28.85
CA PHE A 42 38.83 53.58 29.04
C PHE A 42 38.24 54.12 30.36
N ARG A 43 36.93 54.42 30.30
CA ARG A 43 36.17 54.90 31.47
C ARG A 43 34.88 54.08 31.62
N PHE A 44 34.57 53.59 32.80
CA PHE A 44 33.26 53.05 33.13
C PHE A 44 32.41 54.10 33.83
N VAL A 45 31.19 54.29 33.36
CA VAL A 45 30.24 55.26 33.88
C VAL A 45 28.88 54.61 34.08
N GLU A 46 28.44 54.48 35.35
CA GLU A 46 27.09 54.08 35.65
C GLU A 46 26.15 55.30 35.56
N PHE A 47 25.07 55.17 34.80
CA PHE A 47 24.10 56.25 34.62
C PHE A 47 23.32 56.52 35.91
N GLN A 48 23.45 57.78 36.41
CA GLN A 48 22.84 58.20 37.67
C GLN A 48 21.55 59.01 37.50
N GLY A 49 20.82 58.85 36.41
CA GLY A 49 19.51 59.49 36.18
C GLY A 49 19.54 60.89 35.58
N ASN A 50 20.70 61.49 35.38
CA ASN A 50 20.83 62.85 34.84
C ASN A 50 21.26 62.80 33.36
N TRP A 51 20.30 62.84 32.43
CA TRP A 51 20.54 62.78 30.99
C TRP A 51 21.40 63.91 30.45
N PHE A 52 21.17 65.15 30.89
CA PHE A 52 21.92 66.37 30.43
C PHE A 52 23.37 66.34 30.91
N ALA A 53 23.60 66.06 32.14
CA ALA A 53 24.98 65.98 32.68
C ALA A 53 25.76 64.84 32.00
N THR A 54 25.17 63.73 31.81
CA THR A 54 25.77 62.52 31.12
C THR A 54 26.10 62.90 29.66
N LYS A 55 25.18 63.57 28.94
CA LYS A 55 25.42 63.97 27.56
C LYS A 55 26.53 64.99 27.47
N TYR A 56 26.49 66.01 28.32
CA TYR A 56 27.53 67.05 28.39
C TYR A 56 28.91 66.46 28.64
N ALA A 57 28.99 65.51 29.60
CA ALA A 57 30.24 64.83 29.92
C ALA A 57 30.82 64.05 28.78
N LEU A 58 29.95 63.25 28.10
CA LEU A 58 30.30 62.42 26.92
C LEU A 58 30.82 63.24 25.76
N GLU A 59 30.24 64.43 25.53
CA GLU A 59 30.58 65.30 24.39
C GLU A 59 31.76 66.22 24.68
N ASN A 60 32.01 66.52 25.99
CA ASN A 60 33.02 67.55 26.36
C ASN A 60 34.11 67.02 27.27
N GLU A 61 33.75 66.41 28.41
CA GLU A 61 34.70 66.04 29.46
C GLU A 61 35.44 64.71 29.13
N TRP A 62 34.72 63.72 28.54
CA TRP A 62 35.25 62.39 28.24
C TRP A 62 35.48 62.20 26.74
N SER A 63 35.48 63.23 25.95
CA SER A 63 35.55 63.16 24.49
C SER A 63 36.81 62.46 23.93
N ASN A 64 37.88 62.33 24.70
CA ASN A 64 39.14 61.68 24.35
C ASN A 64 39.27 60.29 24.97
N GLU A 65 38.24 59.79 25.67
CA GLU A 65 38.22 58.44 26.35
C GLU A 65 37.23 57.55 25.66
N LYS A 66 37.47 56.26 25.71
CA LYS A 66 36.49 55.21 25.32
C LYS A 66 35.58 54.91 26.50
N VAL A 67 34.31 55.26 26.43
CA VAL A 67 33.37 55.20 27.54
C VAL A 67 32.45 53.99 27.48
N ILE A 68 32.46 53.21 28.55
CA ILE A 68 31.48 52.12 28.81
C ILE A 68 30.36 52.78 29.63
N LEU A 69 29.23 53.14 28.95
CA LEU A 69 28.08 53.73 29.62
C LEU A 69 27.05 52.70 30.01
N TYR A 70 26.98 52.45 31.33
CA TYR A 70 26.18 51.39 31.92
C TYR A 70 24.83 51.90 32.39
N PHE A 71 23.74 51.16 32.06
CA PHE A 71 22.38 51.43 32.48
C PHE A 71 21.79 50.24 33.21
N GLN A 72 21.30 50.42 34.45
CA GLN A 72 20.55 49.47 35.19
C GLN A 72 19.06 49.49 34.73
N GLN A 73 18.81 49.38 33.44
CA GLN A 73 17.49 49.35 32.83
C GLN A 73 17.52 48.56 31.49
N ALA A 74 16.36 48.17 31.02
CA ALA A 74 16.25 47.53 29.74
C ALA A 74 16.54 48.49 28.57
N ALA A 75 17.14 47.95 27.51
CA ALA A 75 17.34 48.72 26.28
C ALA A 75 15.98 49.16 25.67
N PRO A 76 15.89 50.28 25.00
CA PRO A 76 14.66 50.72 24.33
C PRO A 76 14.32 49.78 23.17
N ALA A 77 13.35 48.86 23.37
CA ALA A 77 13.05 47.77 22.45
C ALA A 77 12.18 48.18 21.26
N THR A 78 11.25 49.16 21.44
CA THR A 78 10.33 49.59 20.37
C THR A 78 10.87 50.80 19.63
N ARG A 79 10.41 51.06 18.40
CA ARG A 79 10.77 52.24 17.62
C ARG A 79 10.40 53.52 18.36
N GLU A 80 9.28 53.55 19.03
CA GLU A 80 8.82 54.71 19.81
C GLU A 80 9.70 54.94 21.05
N ALA A 81 10.04 53.87 21.79
CA ALA A 81 10.93 53.95 22.94
C ALA A 81 12.34 54.40 22.53
N ARG A 82 12.85 53.98 21.36
CA ARG A 82 14.14 54.45 20.82
C ARG A 82 14.08 55.90 20.41
N THR A 83 13.02 56.35 19.74
CA THR A 83 12.85 57.75 19.33
C THR A 83 12.77 58.68 20.54
N ASN A 84 12.20 58.25 21.64
CA ASN A 84 12.04 59.02 22.87
C ASN A 84 13.23 58.87 23.86
N PHE A 85 14.24 58.04 23.50
CA PHE A 85 15.40 57.85 24.34
C PHE A 85 16.29 59.11 24.34
N PRO A 86 16.60 59.76 25.49
CA PRO A 86 17.24 61.07 25.52
C PRO A 86 18.66 61.10 24.96
N LEU A 87 19.36 59.96 24.89
CA LEU A 87 20.67 59.83 24.24
C LEU A 87 20.63 59.10 22.91
N MET A 88 19.51 59.18 22.21
CA MET A 88 19.28 58.39 20.98
C MET A 88 20.29 58.73 19.88
N ASP A 89 20.64 60.00 19.74
CA ASP A 89 21.65 60.46 18.80
C ASP A 89 23.04 59.82 19.07
N LEU A 90 23.46 59.75 20.33
CA LEU A 90 24.68 59.06 20.74
C LEU A 90 24.60 57.56 20.60
N LEU A 91 23.43 56.96 20.91
CA LEU A 91 23.20 55.53 20.74
C LEU A 91 23.25 55.10 19.26
N VAL A 92 22.76 55.94 18.34
CA VAL A 92 22.83 55.71 16.89
C VAL A 92 24.22 55.95 16.33
N ALA A 93 24.94 56.94 16.85
CA ALA A 93 26.31 57.28 16.44
C ALA A 93 27.37 56.27 16.97
N ASN A 94 27.03 55.50 17.97
CA ASN A 94 27.93 54.58 18.66
C ASN A 94 27.37 53.15 18.65
N ALA A 95 27.68 52.30 19.64
CA ALA A 95 27.22 50.90 19.69
C ALA A 95 26.50 50.56 20.98
N GLU A 96 25.60 49.62 20.89
CA GLU A 96 24.93 48.98 22.02
C GLU A 96 25.62 47.65 22.31
N PHE A 97 26.08 47.44 23.52
CA PHE A 97 26.62 46.14 23.97
C PHE A 97 25.47 45.13 24.07
N LYS A 98 25.52 44.14 23.27
CA LYS A 98 24.62 43.01 23.37
C LYS A 98 25.32 41.92 24.15
N SER A 99 25.09 41.89 25.44
CA SER A 99 25.41 40.69 26.26
C SER A 99 24.65 39.48 25.65
N ASN A 100 25.38 38.48 25.24
CA ASN A 100 24.77 37.18 24.95
C ASN A 100 24.34 36.59 26.29
N ASN A 101 23.17 37.00 26.78
CA ASN A 101 22.70 36.64 28.13
C ASN A 101 22.17 35.21 28.12
N TYR A 102 23.10 34.26 28.04
CA TYR A 102 22.81 32.80 28.05
C TYR A 102 22.17 32.38 29.38
N GLU A 103 22.48 33.03 30.50
CA GLU A 103 21.88 32.72 31.82
C GLU A 103 20.40 33.10 31.86
N ALA A 104 20.04 34.30 31.37
CA ALA A 104 18.64 34.69 31.26
C ALA A 104 17.89 33.81 30.25
N PHE A 105 18.54 33.40 29.14
CA PHE A 105 17.97 32.46 28.19
C PHE A 105 17.68 31.09 28.85
N MET A 106 18.63 30.58 29.63
CA MET A 106 18.47 29.31 30.34
C MET A 106 17.36 29.38 31.38
N GLN A 107 17.30 30.43 32.19
CA GLN A 107 16.22 30.63 33.16
C GLN A 107 14.85 30.75 32.48
N GLN A 108 14.74 31.57 31.44
CA GLN A 108 13.49 31.75 30.69
C GLN A 108 12.97 30.44 30.10
N ASN A 109 13.87 29.61 29.61
CA ASN A 109 13.55 28.35 28.95
C ASN A 109 13.65 27.14 29.90
N ARG A 110 13.93 27.31 31.21
CA ARG A 110 14.06 26.25 32.24
C ARG A 110 15.06 25.16 31.84
N ILE A 111 16.22 25.59 31.34
CA ILE A 111 17.29 24.67 30.92
C ILE A 111 18.26 24.51 32.09
N ASP A 112 18.65 23.26 32.38
CA ASP A 112 19.58 22.92 33.45
C ASP A 112 20.98 23.48 33.23
N ASP A 113 21.66 23.92 34.30
CA ASP A 113 23.01 24.49 34.28
C ASP A 113 24.05 23.54 33.68
N ALA A 114 23.83 22.23 33.69
CA ALA A 114 24.68 21.26 33.02
C ALA A 114 24.86 21.53 31.52
N HIS A 115 23.94 22.28 30.90
CA HIS A 115 23.97 22.61 29.47
C HIS A 115 24.57 23.99 29.17
N LEU A 116 25.03 24.69 30.18
CA LEU A 116 25.65 26.03 30.06
C LEU A 116 26.72 26.11 28.94
N PRO A 117 27.66 25.16 28.81
CA PRO A 117 28.66 25.20 27.73
C PRO A 117 28.05 25.21 26.34
N PHE A 118 27.01 24.42 26.11
CA PHE A 118 26.28 24.35 24.83
C PHE A 118 25.56 25.67 24.56
N ILE A 119 24.79 26.17 25.52
CA ILE A 119 24.03 27.42 25.38
C ILE A 119 24.98 28.59 25.11
N ARG A 120 26.08 28.65 25.85
CA ARG A 120 27.11 29.70 25.68
C ARG A 120 27.71 29.69 24.27
N ASN A 121 27.98 28.51 23.73
CA ASN A 121 28.57 28.40 22.39
C ASN A 121 27.60 28.75 21.28
N HIS A 122 26.29 28.57 21.50
CA HIS A 122 25.28 28.66 20.47
C HIS A 122 24.18 29.69 20.73
N ILE A 123 24.36 30.59 21.71
CA ILE A 123 23.32 31.57 22.08
C ILE A 123 22.89 32.43 20.90
N ALA A 124 23.84 32.83 20.05
CA ALA A 124 23.57 33.64 18.88
C ALA A 124 22.60 32.93 17.89
N GLU A 125 22.75 31.64 17.70
CA GLU A 125 21.85 30.83 16.88
C GLU A 125 20.50 30.64 17.58
N LEU A 126 20.52 30.26 18.88
CA LEU A 126 19.31 29.95 19.64
C LEU A 126 18.34 31.11 19.77
N GLN A 127 18.84 32.33 19.74
CA GLN A 127 18.05 33.57 19.74
C GLN A 127 17.43 33.92 18.37
N LEU A 128 17.89 33.31 17.28
CA LEU A 128 17.26 33.48 15.98
C LEU A 128 15.92 32.77 15.90
N GLU A 129 14.90 33.46 15.36
CA GLU A 129 13.53 32.92 15.22
C GLU A 129 13.51 31.56 14.57
N LYS A 130 14.36 31.30 13.60
CA LYS A 130 14.47 30.04 12.88
C LYS A 130 14.79 28.87 13.82
N PHE A 131 15.82 29.01 14.65
CA PHE A 131 16.25 27.95 15.56
C PHE A 131 15.33 27.85 16.78
N ASN A 132 14.81 28.97 17.25
CA ASN A 132 13.81 28.97 18.31
C ASN A 132 12.52 28.26 17.90
N ARG A 133 12.09 28.39 16.65
CA ARG A 133 10.95 27.62 16.10
C ARG A 133 11.21 26.13 16.12
N ILE A 134 12.44 25.68 15.85
CA ILE A 134 12.80 24.24 15.81
C ILE A 134 12.98 23.69 17.23
N LEU A 135 13.62 24.45 18.13
CA LEU A 135 14.04 24.00 19.46
C LEU A 135 13.09 24.39 20.57
N GLY A 136 12.26 25.43 20.39
CA GLY A 136 11.44 26.01 21.46
C GLY A 136 10.50 25.02 22.16
N GLY A 137 9.99 24.03 21.43
CA GLY A 137 9.17 22.94 22.02
C GLY A 137 9.96 21.88 22.77
N TYR A 138 11.29 21.95 22.76
CA TYR A 138 12.19 20.98 23.40
C TYR A 138 12.99 21.59 24.56
N TYR A 139 12.81 22.90 24.84
CA TYR A 139 13.39 23.52 26.01
C TYR A 139 12.65 23.07 27.28
N GLY A 140 13.32 23.14 28.42
CA GLY A 140 12.82 22.76 29.70
C GLY A 140 13.75 21.77 30.42
N GLU A 141 13.28 21.16 31.51
CA GLU A 141 14.04 20.22 32.33
C GLU A 141 14.47 18.95 31.56
N ALA A 142 13.77 18.60 30.47
CA ALA A 142 14.10 17.47 29.60
C ALA A 142 15.08 17.82 28.46
N PHE A 143 15.55 19.05 28.37
CA PHE A 143 16.51 19.45 27.34
C PHE A 143 17.82 18.66 27.48
N ASN A 144 18.39 18.25 26.38
CA ASN A 144 19.66 17.55 26.34
C ASN A 144 20.50 17.93 25.11
N LEU A 145 21.78 17.61 25.15
CA LEU A 145 22.72 17.95 24.08
C LEU A 145 22.37 17.29 22.75
N ASP A 146 21.81 16.08 22.76
CA ASP A 146 21.34 15.40 21.53
C ASP A 146 20.27 16.21 20.83
N THR A 147 19.27 16.67 21.57
CA THR A 147 18.21 17.56 21.06
C THR A 147 18.77 18.87 20.56
N GLY A 148 19.69 19.48 21.32
CA GLY A 148 20.34 20.74 20.96
C GLY A 148 21.07 20.64 19.63
N TYR A 149 21.95 19.66 19.45
CA TYR A 149 22.70 19.49 18.21
C TYR A 149 21.82 19.11 17.02
N ARG A 150 20.82 18.25 17.22
CA ARG A 150 19.87 17.92 16.17
C ARG A 150 19.11 19.16 15.67
N GLY A 151 18.66 20.00 16.59
CA GLY A 151 17.95 21.22 16.26
C GLY A 151 18.81 22.21 15.48
N LEU A 152 20.06 22.41 15.90
CA LEU A 152 21.01 23.27 15.19
C LEU A 152 21.30 22.74 13.78
N ILE A 153 21.64 21.47 13.66
CA ILE A 153 21.94 20.83 12.37
C ILE A 153 20.72 20.92 11.45
N SER A 154 19.51 20.62 11.95
CA SER A 154 18.25 20.74 11.19
C SER A 154 18.05 22.16 10.66
N GLY A 155 18.29 23.16 11.51
CA GLY A 155 18.21 24.56 11.12
C GLY A 155 19.22 24.94 10.05
N TYR A 156 20.48 24.50 10.15
CA TYR A 156 21.49 24.75 9.13
C TYR A 156 21.20 23.99 7.83
N MET A 157 20.56 22.83 7.87
CA MET A 157 20.04 22.13 6.69
C MET A 157 18.85 22.84 6.04
N GLY A 158 18.32 23.91 6.67
CA GLY A 158 17.22 24.70 6.13
C GLY A 158 15.85 24.14 6.41
N GLU A 159 15.73 23.30 7.44
CA GLU A 159 14.45 22.74 7.86
C GLU A 159 13.70 23.70 8.79
N SER A 160 12.37 23.52 8.84
CA SER A 160 11.49 24.30 9.73
C SER A 160 11.10 23.54 11.00
N LYS A 161 11.45 22.26 11.08
CA LYS A 161 11.23 21.38 12.23
C LYS A 161 12.49 20.57 12.54
N MET A 162 12.56 20.02 13.73
CA MET A 162 13.66 19.14 14.13
C MET A 162 13.62 17.82 13.37
N LEU A 163 14.74 17.44 12.80
CA LEU A 163 14.95 16.16 12.17
C LEU A 163 15.41 15.11 13.21
N SER A 164 15.09 13.85 12.98
CA SER A 164 15.74 12.72 13.64
C SER A 164 17.18 12.56 13.12
N TRP A 165 18.02 11.79 13.82
CA TRP A 165 19.37 11.50 13.33
C TRP A 165 19.35 10.73 11.99
N ASN A 166 18.41 9.85 11.79
CA ASN A 166 18.25 9.14 10.51
C ASN A 166 17.92 10.11 9.38
N GLU A 167 16.98 11.04 9.59
CA GLU A 167 16.67 12.07 8.58
C GLU A 167 17.88 12.96 8.29
N ILE A 168 18.66 13.33 9.31
CA ILE A 168 19.92 14.09 9.13
C ILE A 168 20.90 13.30 8.26
N MET A 169 21.11 12.00 8.56
CA MET A 169 21.99 11.13 7.78
C MET A 169 21.51 11.01 6.32
N LEU A 170 20.22 10.81 6.10
CA LEU A 170 19.65 10.74 4.75
C LEU A 170 19.86 12.07 3.99
N ARG A 171 19.71 13.19 4.68
CA ARG A 171 19.96 14.51 4.08
C ARG A 171 21.41 14.74 3.70
N LEU A 172 22.37 14.18 4.44
CA LEU A 172 23.79 14.26 4.09
C LEU A 172 24.09 13.68 2.71
N PHE A 173 23.42 12.57 2.31
CA PHE A 173 23.58 12.00 0.95
C PHE A 173 23.12 13.03 -0.11
N ILE A 174 21.96 13.65 0.08
CA ILE A 174 21.44 14.64 -0.86
C ILE A 174 22.39 15.86 -0.95
N PHE A 175 22.89 16.36 0.20
CA PHE A 175 23.82 17.47 0.23
C PHE A 175 25.18 17.14 -0.41
N ALA A 176 25.67 15.90 -0.22
CA ALA A 176 26.92 15.47 -0.82
C ALA A 176 26.80 15.27 -2.35
N HIS A 177 25.64 14.81 -2.81
CA HIS A 177 25.35 14.69 -4.25
C HIS A 177 25.27 16.09 -4.90
N ASN A 178 24.58 17.03 -4.26
CA ASN A 178 24.39 18.41 -4.72
C ASN A 178 25.50 19.33 -4.19
N CYS A 179 26.73 18.88 -4.10
CA CYS A 179 27.83 19.63 -3.47
C CYS A 179 28.16 20.99 -4.15
N ASP A 180 27.76 21.15 -5.41
CA ASP A 180 27.96 22.41 -6.15
C ASP A 180 26.85 23.44 -5.88
N ASP A 181 25.77 23.03 -5.21
CA ASP A 181 24.71 23.95 -4.80
C ASP A 181 25.13 24.83 -3.63
N ALA A 182 24.79 26.12 -3.70
CA ALA A 182 25.16 27.13 -2.69
C ALA A 182 24.66 26.78 -1.27
N LYS A 183 23.51 26.13 -1.15
CA LYS A 183 22.96 25.70 0.14
C LYS A 183 23.80 24.58 0.75
N SER A 184 24.17 23.60 -0.06
CA SER A 184 25.00 22.46 0.34
C SER A 184 26.40 22.93 0.75
N GLN A 185 27.03 23.79 -0.04
CA GLN A 185 28.32 24.40 0.28
C GLN A 185 28.29 25.15 1.60
N ARG A 186 27.28 26.00 1.81
CA ARG A 186 27.12 26.77 3.06
C ARG A 186 26.95 25.84 4.25
N PHE A 187 26.18 24.78 4.12
CA PHE A 187 26.00 23.81 5.20
C PHE A 187 27.32 23.16 5.61
N PHE A 188 28.10 22.64 4.66
CA PHE A 188 29.38 22.01 4.96
C PHE A 188 30.42 22.97 5.55
N ILE A 189 30.51 24.20 5.04
CA ILE A 189 31.37 25.24 5.61
C ILE A 189 30.98 25.54 7.06
N THR A 190 29.68 25.70 7.32
CA THR A 190 29.19 25.97 8.68
C THR A 190 29.51 24.80 9.62
N LEU A 191 29.27 23.56 9.18
CA LEU A 191 29.55 22.37 9.97
C LEU A 191 31.05 22.26 10.32
N GLN A 192 31.94 22.52 9.38
CA GLN A 192 33.39 22.52 9.60
C GLN A 192 33.84 23.60 10.60
N SER A 193 33.18 24.75 10.59
CA SER A 193 33.48 25.86 11.53
C SER A 193 32.96 25.58 12.96
N ARG A 194 32.07 24.63 13.18
CA ARG A 194 31.45 24.33 14.45
C ARG A 194 31.91 22.95 14.98
N ARG A 195 33.04 22.90 15.66
CA ARG A 195 33.69 21.64 16.09
C ARG A 195 32.83 20.74 16.96
N ASP A 196 32.02 21.29 17.84
CA ASP A 196 31.12 20.53 18.73
C ASP A 196 29.94 19.93 17.98
N MET A 197 29.33 20.65 17.06
CA MET A 197 28.31 20.11 16.14
C MET A 197 28.92 19.01 15.25
N LEU A 198 30.12 19.25 14.72
CA LEU A 198 30.84 18.26 13.91
C LEU A 198 31.11 16.99 14.74
N ALA A 199 31.52 17.12 16.00
CA ALA A 199 31.76 15.99 16.88
C ALA A 199 30.47 15.21 17.19
N ALA A 200 29.36 15.91 17.44
CA ALA A 200 28.06 15.26 17.66
C ALA A 200 27.60 14.44 16.42
N LEU A 201 27.73 15.04 15.24
CA LEU A 201 27.42 14.35 13.97
C LEU A 201 28.39 13.19 13.74
N ASN A 202 29.69 13.38 13.96
CA ASN A 202 30.71 12.33 13.81
C ASN A 202 30.43 11.11 14.68
N ASN A 203 30.04 11.31 15.94
CA ASN A 203 29.70 10.20 16.84
C ASN A 203 28.55 9.35 16.28
N LYS A 204 27.51 9.98 15.77
CA LYS A 204 26.36 9.27 15.18
C LYS A 204 26.73 8.62 13.85
N PHE A 205 27.47 9.32 13.01
CA PHE A 205 27.93 8.81 11.71
C PHE A 205 28.84 7.59 11.89
N ASN A 206 29.77 7.65 12.83
CA ASN A 206 30.65 6.51 13.15
C ASN A 206 29.87 5.33 13.73
N ALA A 207 28.89 5.57 14.59
CA ALA A 207 28.05 4.50 15.13
C ALA A 207 27.26 3.78 14.02
N THR A 208 26.82 4.53 13.00
CA THR A 208 26.02 3.97 11.89
C THR A 208 26.88 3.30 10.83
N PHE A 209 27.99 3.93 10.43
CA PHE A 209 28.76 3.48 9.26
C PHE A 209 30.14 2.89 9.59
N GLY A 210 30.58 2.95 10.85
CA GLY A 210 31.89 2.46 11.27
C GLY A 210 33.07 3.24 10.71
N SER A 211 32.85 4.47 10.24
CA SER A 211 33.89 5.39 9.78
C SER A 211 33.58 6.79 10.29
N GLY A 212 34.60 7.51 10.75
CA GLY A 212 34.44 8.86 11.25
C GLY A 212 34.09 9.83 10.12
N TYR A 213 33.32 10.85 10.44
CA TYR A 213 33.06 12.00 9.61
C TYR A 213 34.10 13.07 9.92
N ASP A 214 34.97 13.42 8.99
CA ASP A 214 36.11 14.32 9.20
C ASP A 214 36.09 15.52 8.24
N GLU A 215 37.21 16.22 8.09
CA GLU A 215 37.33 17.37 7.23
C GLU A 215 37.09 17.08 5.74
N ASN A 216 37.18 15.81 5.30
CA ASN A 216 36.86 15.34 3.95
C ASN A 216 35.43 14.83 3.84
N SER A 217 34.52 15.62 4.32
CA SER A 217 33.11 15.27 4.55
C SER A 217 32.40 14.66 3.36
N ARG A 218 32.65 15.11 2.13
CA ARG A 218 32.02 14.51 0.93
C ARG A 218 32.50 13.08 0.69
N GLN A 219 33.80 12.86 0.76
CA GLN A 219 34.37 11.52 0.52
C GLN A 219 33.90 10.51 1.57
N LYS A 220 33.75 10.92 2.82
CA LYS A 220 33.22 10.09 3.89
C LYS A 220 31.75 9.73 3.70
N ILE A 221 30.96 10.63 3.14
CA ILE A 221 29.58 10.34 2.78
C ILE A 221 29.54 9.37 1.58
N VAL A 222 30.42 9.51 0.59
CA VAL A 222 30.56 8.54 -0.53
C VAL A 222 30.91 7.15 0.03
N GLU A 223 31.94 7.05 0.89
CA GLU A 223 32.29 5.79 1.55
C GLU A 223 31.12 5.19 2.36
N ALA A 224 30.35 6.03 3.06
CA ALA A 224 29.16 5.58 3.78
C ALA A 224 28.07 5.07 2.84
N ALA A 225 27.82 5.74 1.71
CA ALA A 225 26.88 5.26 0.70
C ALA A 225 27.30 3.91 0.09
N GLN A 226 28.57 3.79 -0.25
CA GLN A 226 29.14 2.55 -0.76
C GLN A 226 29.05 1.42 0.27
N ARG A 227 29.39 1.70 1.52
CA ARG A 227 29.30 0.75 2.63
C ARG A 227 27.87 0.32 2.90
N LEU A 228 26.94 1.28 2.92
CA LEU A 228 25.50 1.01 3.07
C LEU A 228 25.00 0.10 1.95
N LYS A 229 25.26 0.45 0.69
CA LYS A 229 24.87 -0.34 -0.49
C LYS A 229 25.43 -1.76 -0.42
N TYR A 230 26.74 -1.90 -0.18
CA TYR A 230 27.39 -3.20 -0.09
C TYR A 230 26.79 -4.09 1.01
N ASN A 231 26.61 -3.56 2.23
CA ASN A 231 26.10 -4.36 3.34
C ASN A 231 24.61 -4.69 3.20
N LEU A 232 23.80 -3.80 2.64
CA LEU A 232 22.42 -4.12 2.31
C LEU A 232 22.34 -5.27 1.31
N ILE A 233 23.14 -5.21 0.25
CA ILE A 233 23.19 -6.25 -0.79
C ILE A 233 23.66 -7.57 -0.20
N THR A 234 24.76 -7.58 0.54
CA THR A 234 25.35 -8.82 1.07
C THR A 234 24.53 -9.47 2.19
N GLN A 235 23.66 -8.75 2.85
CA GLN A 235 22.68 -9.32 3.78
C GLN A 235 21.52 -10.03 3.06
N LEU A 236 21.21 -9.60 1.84
CA LEU A 236 20.11 -10.13 1.05
C LEU A 236 20.55 -11.27 0.13
N PHE A 237 21.80 -11.25 -0.29
CA PHE A 237 22.31 -12.16 -1.32
C PHE A 237 23.63 -12.81 -0.90
N GLY A 238 23.87 -14.00 -1.40
CA GLY A 238 25.16 -14.64 -1.26
C GLY A 238 26.27 -13.85 -1.99
N VAL A 239 27.47 -13.83 -1.42
CA VAL A 239 28.63 -13.09 -1.95
C VAL A 239 29.44 -13.97 -2.87
N ALA A 240 29.90 -13.42 -4.01
CA ALA A 240 30.83 -14.09 -4.93
C ALA A 240 32.19 -14.31 -4.28
N ASN A 241 32.93 -15.39 -4.72
CA ASN A 241 34.25 -15.70 -4.19
C ASN A 241 35.31 -14.61 -4.51
N ALA A 242 35.13 -13.86 -5.61
CA ALA A 242 35.97 -12.76 -6.04
C ALA A 242 35.33 -11.42 -5.74
N ASP A 243 35.09 -11.15 -4.45
CA ASP A 243 34.49 -9.90 -4.00
C ASP A 243 35.55 -8.81 -3.82
N ASN A 244 35.57 -7.85 -4.74
CA ASN A 244 36.49 -6.72 -4.72
C ASN A 244 36.14 -5.69 -3.63
N TYR A 245 34.96 -5.77 -3.06
CA TYR A 245 34.40 -4.79 -2.10
C TYR A 245 34.40 -5.29 -0.66
N LYS A 246 35.08 -6.41 -0.36
CA LYS A 246 35.15 -6.97 1.01
C LYS A 246 35.59 -5.99 2.09
N HIS A 247 36.37 -4.97 1.75
CA HIS A 247 36.82 -3.93 2.65
C HIS A 247 35.66 -3.04 3.18
N LEU A 248 34.52 -3.06 2.51
CA LEU A 248 33.30 -2.35 2.93
C LEU A 248 32.45 -3.16 3.92
N LYS A 249 32.77 -4.46 4.11
CA LYS A 249 31.98 -5.35 4.95
C LYS A 249 31.98 -4.90 6.40
N VAL A 250 30.79 -4.78 6.97
CA VAL A 250 30.57 -4.55 8.39
C VAL A 250 30.21 -5.87 9.06
N THR A 251 30.95 -6.20 10.12
CA THR A 251 30.74 -7.43 10.89
C THR A 251 30.03 -7.17 12.23
N ASN A 252 29.99 -5.92 12.65
CA ASN A 252 29.31 -5.52 13.88
C ASN A 252 27.79 -5.52 13.65
N SER A 253 27.07 -6.39 14.36
CA SER A 253 25.62 -6.56 14.23
C SER A 253 24.82 -5.29 14.56
N LEU A 254 25.28 -4.51 15.54
CA LEU A 254 24.63 -3.26 15.91
C LEU A 254 24.73 -2.20 14.79
N MET A 255 25.90 -2.11 14.14
CA MET A 255 26.05 -1.21 12.98
C MET A 255 25.18 -1.65 11.81
N LEU A 256 25.13 -2.95 11.52
CA LEU A 256 24.25 -3.48 10.46
C LEU A 256 22.78 -3.17 10.74
N GLU A 257 22.37 -3.32 11.99
CA GLU A 257 21.02 -2.97 12.40
C GLU A 257 20.74 -1.47 12.26
N GLN A 258 21.67 -0.61 12.65
CA GLN A 258 21.54 0.84 12.48
C GLN A 258 21.49 1.23 10.99
N MET A 259 22.28 0.58 10.14
CA MET A 259 22.20 0.77 8.69
C MET A 259 20.84 0.35 8.14
N ASN A 260 20.30 -0.77 8.57
CA ASN A 260 18.97 -1.22 8.16
C ASN A 260 17.89 -0.27 8.64
N GLN A 261 17.94 0.20 9.90
CA GLN A 261 17.00 1.18 10.44
C GLN A 261 17.08 2.53 9.72
N LEU A 262 18.30 3.01 9.41
CA LEU A 262 18.50 4.21 8.59
C LEU A 262 17.80 4.04 7.25
N PHE A 263 18.01 2.92 6.63
CA PHE A 263 17.47 2.63 5.34
C PHE A 263 15.94 2.47 5.36
N GLU A 264 15.39 1.82 6.39
CA GLU A 264 13.94 1.76 6.62
C GLU A 264 13.31 3.13 6.80
N SER A 265 14.04 4.08 7.39
CA SER A 265 13.53 5.45 7.57
C SER A 265 13.37 6.22 6.24
N VAL A 266 13.95 5.74 5.12
CA VAL A 266 13.72 6.32 3.79
C VAL A 266 12.24 6.29 3.41
N LYS A 267 11.50 5.27 3.81
CA LYS A 267 10.06 5.17 3.52
C LYS A 267 9.21 6.17 4.29
N LEU A 268 9.74 6.69 5.39
CA LEU A 268 9.04 7.65 6.25
C LEU A 268 9.18 9.09 5.78
N ILE A 269 10.09 9.37 4.85
CA ILE A 269 10.24 10.71 4.28
C ILE A 269 9.27 10.93 3.10
N PRO A 270 8.84 12.18 2.84
CA PRO A 270 7.94 12.51 1.74
C PRO A 270 8.47 11.99 0.39
N VAL A 271 7.57 11.55 -0.50
CA VAL A 271 7.88 10.92 -1.80
C VAL A 271 8.93 11.70 -2.59
N ARG A 272 8.72 13.00 -2.81
CA ARG A 272 9.68 13.85 -3.55
C ARG A 272 11.10 13.80 -2.95
N ARG A 273 11.22 13.82 -1.63
CA ARG A 273 12.53 13.73 -0.95
C ARG A 273 13.14 12.34 -1.03
N ARG A 274 12.30 11.32 -1.11
CA ARG A 274 12.73 9.93 -1.31
C ARG A 274 13.35 9.76 -2.69
N GLU A 275 12.75 10.33 -3.72
CA GLU A 275 13.30 10.34 -5.08
C GLU A 275 14.63 11.09 -5.13
N GLU A 276 14.71 12.27 -4.51
CA GLU A 276 15.96 13.05 -4.40
C GLU A 276 17.06 12.24 -3.67
N TRP A 277 16.69 11.56 -2.58
CA TRP A 277 17.61 10.71 -1.84
C TRP A 277 18.06 9.51 -2.66
N GLN A 278 17.15 8.84 -3.35
CA GLN A 278 17.44 7.69 -4.19
C GLN A 278 18.44 8.05 -5.28
N ALA A 279 18.19 9.13 -6.00
CA ALA A 279 19.11 9.63 -7.03
C ALA A 279 20.51 9.95 -6.45
N ALA A 280 20.54 10.56 -5.26
CA ALA A 280 21.79 10.86 -4.56
C ALA A 280 22.53 9.59 -4.14
N PHE A 281 21.83 8.62 -3.56
CA PHE A 281 22.41 7.36 -3.11
C PHE A 281 22.97 6.55 -4.27
N ASP A 282 22.23 6.42 -5.36
CA ASP A 282 22.65 5.68 -6.54
C ASP A 282 23.90 6.34 -7.18
N ALA A 283 23.94 7.68 -7.24
CA ALA A 283 25.08 8.39 -7.78
C ALA A 283 26.34 8.29 -6.87
N LEU A 284 26.18 8.41 -5.55
CA LEU A 284 27.28 8.33 -4.60
C LEU A 284 27.87 6.91 -4.48
N ALA A 285 27.03 5.90 -4.67
CA ALA A 285 27.44 4.49 -4.60
C ALA A 285 27.57 3.83 -5.99
N ALA A 286 27.71 4.60 -7.07
CA ALA A 286 27.77 4.13 -8.45
C ALA A 286 28.99 3.20 -8.72
N ASP A 287 30.08 3.37 -7.97
CA ASP A 287 31.29 2.54 -8.11
C ASP A 287 31.07 1.08 -7.63
N ILE A 288 30.02 0.84 -6.84
CA ILE A 288 29.68 -0.51 -6.38
C ILE A 288 28.85 -1.21 -7.44
N ARG A 289 29.48 -2.15 -8.14
CA ARG A 289 28.84 -2.96 -9.16
C ARG A 289 28.25 -4.21 -8.55
N GLU A 290 26.95 -4.30 -8.54
CA GLU A 290 26.16 -5.38 -7.94
C GLU A 290 26.53 -6.74 -8.52
N SER A 291 26.73 -6.83 -9.84
CA SER A 291 27.11 -8.06 -10.53
C SER A 291 28.47 -8.64 -10.09
N GLU A 292 29.34 -7.82 -9.51
CA GLU A 292 30.61 -8.25 -8.96
C GLU A 292 30.51 -8.78 -7.52
N ILE A 293 29.39 -8.51 -6.84
CA ILE A 293 29.16 -8.88 -5.44
C ILE A 293 28.29 -10.12 -5.35
N ILE A 294 27.24 -10.19 -6.15
CA ILE A 294 26.17 -11.17 -5.99
C ILE A 294 26.54 -12.48 -6.66
N ARG A 295 26.48 -13.55 -5.87
CA ARG A 295 26.67 -14.91 -6.34
C ARG A 295 25.35 -15.65 -6.57
N VAL A 296 24.39 -15.48 -5.66
CA VAL A 296 23.09 -16.16 -5.66
C VAL A 296 22.02 -15.19 -5.18
N TYR A 297 20.94 -15.11 -5.92
CA TYR A 297 19.75 -14.39 -5.47
C TYR A 297 19.02 -15.26 -4.46
N SER A 298 19.00 -14.84 -3.20
CA SER A 298 18.17 -15.44 -2.16
C SER A 298 16.83 -14.73 -2.09
N LEU A 299 15.74 -15.51 -2.00
CA LEU A 299 14.40 -14.98 -1.95
C LEU A 299 13.82 -14.97 -0.54
N ASP A 300 14.60 -15.43 0.42
CA ASP A 300 14.04 -15.81 1.69
C ASP A 300 13.77 -14.66 2.63
N GLU A 301 14.28 -13.44 2.41
CA GLU A 301 13.95 -12.36 3.34
C GLU A 301 14.16 -10.95 2.79
N ASN A 302 13.26 -10.04 3.14
CA ASN A 302 13.50 -8.64 3.44
C ASN A 302 14.02 -7.75 2.31
N TYR A 303 13.44 -7.86 1.12
CA TYR A 303 13.64 -6.85 0.08
C TYR A 303 13.04 -5.52 0.49
N PHE A 304 13.73 -4.86 1.39
CA PHE A 304 13.31 -3.56 1.82
C PHE A 304 13.71 -2.51 0.79
N TYR A 305 14.89 -2.67 0.23
CA TYR A 305 15.42 -1.84 -0.83
C TYR A 305 16.40 -2.62 -1.69
N VAL A 306 16.25 -2.42 -2.95
CA VAL A 306 17.20 -2.89 -3.94
C VAL A 306 17.34 -1.75 -4.95
N PRO A 307 18.57 -1.41 -5.39
CA PRO A 307 18.73 -0.53 -6.54
C PRO A 307 17.80 -0.98 -7.68
N THR A 308 17.22 -0.06 -8.42
CA THR A 308 16.18 -0.37 -9.41
C THR A 308 16.61 -1.49 -10.38
N ALA A 309 17.87 -1.47 -10.83
CA ALA A 309 18.41 -2.52 -11.70
C ALA A 309 18.37 -3.89 -11.03
N MET A 310 18.70 -3.98 -9.74
CA MET A 310 18.66 -5.23 -8.98
C MET A 310 17.24 -5.68 -8.65
N CYS A 311 16.32 -4.74 -8.43
CA CYS A 311 14.92 -5.05 -8.23
C CYS A 311 14.39 -5.90 -9.40
N TRP A 312 14.74 -5.55 -10.62
CA TRP A 312 14.37 -6.32 -11.80
C TRP A 312 15.01 -7.73 -11.84
N GLU A 313 16.26 -7.87 -11.45
CA GLU A 313 16.91 -9.20 -11.38
C GLU A 313 16.30 -10.09 -10.28
N ILE A 314 15.93 -9.51 -9.15
CA ILE A 314 15.21 -10.20 -8.08
C ILE A 314 13.84 -10.64 -8.56
N LEU A 315 13.08 -9.75 -9.21
CA LEU A 315 11.79 -10.09 -9.77
C LEU A 315 11.92 -11.18 -10.84
N ARG A 316 12.97 -11.14 -11.68
CA ARG A 316 13.28 -12.20 -12.63
C ARG A 316 13.47 -13.55 -11.94
N ALA A 317 14.26 -13.59 -10.87
CA ALA A 317 14.50 -14.81 -10.10
C ALA A 317 13.21 -15.31 -9.40
N ILE A 318 12.45 -14.41 -8.78
CA ILE A 318 11.15 -14.73 -8.16
C ILE A 318 10.21 -15.36 -9.19
N ILE A 319 10.04 -14.73 -10.32
CA ILE A 319 9.11 -15.19 -11.37
C ILE A 319 9.59 -16.56 -11.91
N THR A 320 10.89 -16.75 -12.11
CA THR A 320 11.45 -17.99 -12.64
C THR A 320 11.33 -19.15 -11.64
N ASP A 321 11.74 -18.94 -10.40
CA ASP A 321 12.01 -20.02 -9.45
C ASP A 321 10.87 -20.28 -8.47
N LYS A 322 10.08 -19.25 -8.11
CA LYS A 322 9.11 -19.35 -7.02
C LYS A 322 7.66 -19.50 -7.47
N VAL A 323 7.32 -19.07 -8.68
CA VAL A 323 5.93 -19.12 -9.14
C VAL A 323 5.40 -20.56 -9.17
N LYS A 324 6.14 -21.50 -9.73
CA LYS A 324 5.70 -22.93 -9.81
C LYS A 324 5.78 -23.70 -8.51
N GLY A 325 6.73 -23.33 -7.64
CA GLY A 325 7.01 -24.02 -6.38
C GLY A 325 6.58 -23.26 -5.13
N ALA A 326 5.73 -22.24 -5.24
CA ALA A 326 5.38 -21.35 -4.14
C ALA A 326 4.83 -22.12 -2.92
N SER A 327 5.46 -21.86 -1.77
CA SER A 327 4.98 -22.22 -0.44
C SER A 327 4.12 -21.09 0.15
N ASP A 328 3.48 -21.34 1.28
CA ASP A 328 2.73 -20.31 2.01
C ASP A 328 3.65 -19.14 2.42
N ASP A 329 4.88 -19.44 2.83
CA ASP A 329 5.88 -18.43 3.17
C ASP A 329 6.26 -17.58 1.94
N ALA A 330 6.42 -18.20 0.76
CA ALA A 330 6.70 -17.47 -0.46
C ALA A 330 5.56 -16.53 -0.87
N LEU A 331 4.32 -16.95 -0.68
CA LEU A 331 3.15 -16.10 -0.93
C LEU A 331 3.07 -14.94 0.04
N GLU A 332 3.38 -15.14 1.32
CA GLU A 332 3.42 -14.07 2.31
C GLU A 332 4.54 -13.07 2.00
N HIS A 333 5.69 -13.55 1.53
CA HIS A 333 6.77 -12.68 1.04
C HIS A 333 6.33 -11.84 -0.17
N LEU A 334 5.65 -12.43 -1.14
CA LEU A 334 5.12 -11.69 -2.29
C LEU A 334 4.12 -10.61 -1.86
N ARG A 335 3.22 -10.91 -0.91
CA ARG A 335 2.29 -9.92 -0.34
C ARG A 335 3.04 -8.77 0.33
N THR A 336 4.04 -9.10 1.14
CA THR A 336 4.87 -8.09 1.81
C THR A 336 5.61 -7.22 0.80
N LEU A 337 6.14 -7.81 -0.28
CA LEU A 337 6.79 -7.08 -1.35
C LEU A 337 5.83 -6.16 -2.11
N SER A 338 4.62 -6.61 -2.41
CA SER A 338 3.59 -5.79 -3.05
C SER A 338 3.25 -4.57 -2.19
N LEU A 339 2.98 -4.77 -0.91
CA LEU A 339 2.71 -3.67 0.03
C LEU A 339 3.86 -2.67 0.14
N LYS A 340 5.11 -3.15 0.15
CA LYS A 340 6.30 -2.30 0.24
C LYS A 340 6.58 -1.48 -1.02
N ASN A 341 6.14 -1.96 -2.17
CA ASN A 341 6.31 -1.31 -3.45
C ASN A 341 5.01 -0.70 -4.00
N ALA A 342 4.00 -0.51 -3.16
CA ALA A 342 2.70 0.01 -3.55
C ALA A 342 2.75 1.39 -4.24
N GLU A 343 3.82 2.16 -4.04
CA GLU A 343 4.03 3.45 -4.71
C GLU A 343 4.71 3.33 -6.09
N ASN A 344 5.20 2.14 -6.46
CA ASN A 344 5.75 1.85 -7.78
C ASN A 344 4.79 0.92 -8.53
N ASP A 345 3.89 1.49 -9.29
CA ASP A 345 2.82 0.77 -10.00
C ASP A 345 3.36 -0.37 -10.87
N THR A 346 4.49 -0.18 -11.55
CA THR A 346 5.06 -1.21 -12.43
C THR A 346 5.59 -2.39 -11.63
N ILE A 347 6.39 -2.14 -10.58
CA ILE A 347 6.94 -3.19 -9.72
C ILE A 347 5.80 -3.91 -8.98
N SER A 348 4.85 -3.18 -8.43
CA SER A 348 3.69 -3.75 -7.76
C SER A 348 2.90 -4.66 -8.71
N THR A 349 2.64 -4.21 -9.93
CA THR A 349 1.93 -5.00 -10.95
C THR A 349 2.68 -6.29 -11.32
N VAL A 350 4.01 -6.25 -11.42
CA VAL A 350 4.84 -7.47 -11.66
C VAL A 350 4.73 -8.44 -10.48
N ILE A 351 4.79 -7.93 -9.26
CA ILE A 351 4.66 -8.76 -8.05
C ILE A 351 3.26 -9.38 -7.97
N ASP A 352 2.23 -8.59 -8.27
CA ASP A 352 0.84 -9.06 -8.25
C ASP A 352 0.60 -10.14 -9.34
N TYR A 353 1.18 -9.96 -10.54
CA TYR A 353 1.21 -11.01 -11.55
C TYR A 353 1.82 -12.31 -11.01
N ALA A 354 3.03 -12.22 -10.44
CA ALA A 354 3.75 -13.35 -9.89
C ALA A 354 2.95 -14.03 -8.76
N MET A 355 2.29 -13.25 -7.92
CA MET A 355 1.45 -13.75 -6.83
C MET A 355 0.24 -14.52 -7.34
N GLN A 356 -0.50 -13.99 -8.34
CA GLN A 356 -1.65 -14.70 -8.90
C GLN A 356 -1.23 -16.00 -9.60
N ALA A 357 -0.13 -15.96 -10.36
CA ALA A 357 0.42 -17.16 -10.98
C ALA A 357 0.87 -18.21 -9.94
N ALA A 358 1.50 -17.77 -8.85
CA ALA A 358 1.90 -18.66 -7.75
C ALA A 358 0.70 -19.28 -7.02
N LEU A 359 -0.35 -18.51 -6.77
CA LEU A 359 -1.61 -18.99 -6.19
C LEU A 359 -2.27 -20.02 -7.09
N PHE A 360 -2.25 -19.82 -8.40
CA PHE A 360 -2.73 -20.81 -9.36
C PHE A 360 -1.97 -22.13 -9.22
N TYR A 361 -0.64 -22.11 -9.21
CA TYR A 361 0.15 -23.32 -9.08
C TYR A 361 0.01 -23.99 -7.71
N GLN A 362 -0.07 -23.19 -6.64
CA GLN A 362 -0.33 -23.73 -5.30
C GLN A 362 -1.68 -24.46 -5.29
N LYS A 363 -2.72 -23.83 -5.83
CA LYS A 363 -4.05 -24.42 -5.94
C LYS A 363 -4.05 -25.69 -6.77
N SER A 364 -3.40 -25.66 -7.93
CA SER A 364 -3.34 -26.82 -8.83
C SER A 364 -2.72 -28.07 -8.18
N ARG A 365 -1.76 -27.89 -7.25
CA ARG A 365 -1.15 -29.01 -6.50
C ARG A 365 -2.07 -29.62 -5.44
N THR A 366 -3.09 -28.89 -5.00
CA THR A 366 -3.99 -29.30 -3.90
C THR A 366 -5.33 -29.85 -4.40
N LEU A 367 -5.53 -30.03 -5.70
CA LEU A 367 -6.81 -30.44 -6.28
C LEU A 367 -7.25 -31.87 -5.86
N GLY A 368 -6.30 -32.75 -5.55
CA GLY A 368 -6.61 -34.15 -5.24
C GLY A 368 -7.14 -34.93 -6.44
N SER A 369 -8.04 -35.94 -6.21
CA SER A 369 -8.66 -36.69 -7.30
C SER A 369 -9.63 -35.84 -8.11
N LEU A 370 -9.51 -35.87 -9.43
CA LEU A 370 -10.44 -35.22 -10.36
C LEU A 370 -11.67 -36.09 -10.64
N ILE A 371 -11.61 -37.37 -10.31
CA ILE A 371 -12.73 -38.31 -10.47
C ILE A 371 -13.60 -38.24 -9.22
N LEU A 372 -14.79 -37.68 -9.38
CA LEU A 372 -15.79 -37.55 -8.32
C LEU A 372 -17.02 -38.45 -8.63
N ASN A 373 -17.82 -38.75 -7.60
CA ASN A 373 -18.86 -39.75 -7.72
C ASN A 373 -20.18 -39.26 -8.30
N THR A 374 -20.52 -37.97 -8.08
CA THR A 374 -21.83 -37.43 -8.46
C THR A 374 -21.69 -36.05 -9.10
N PRO A 375 -22.66 -35.63 -9.93
CA PRO A 375 -22.68 -34.24 -10.42
C PRO A 375 -22.69 -33.19 -9.30
N ASP A 376 -23.38 -33.49 -8.19
CA ASP A 376 -23.40 -32.63 -7.02
C ASP A 376 -22.00 -32.46 -6.39
N ASP A 377 -21.16 -33.50 -6.38
CA ASP A 377 -19.78 -33.40 -5.89
C ASP A 377 -18.94 -32.44 -6.76
N TYR A 378 -19.13 -32.47 -8.09
CA TYR A 378 -18.44 -31.55 -9.00
C TYR A 378 -18.88 -30.10 -8.79
N ILE A 379 -20.19 -29.86 -8.62
CA ILE A 379 -20.72 -28.51 -8.37
C ILE A 379 -20.20 -27.98 -7.05
N ASN A 380 -20.28 -28.76 -5.98
CA ASN A 380 -19.74 -28.39 -4.67
C ASN A 380 -18.25 -28.11 -4.75
N ARG A 381 -17.49 -28.98 -5.46
CA ARG A 381 -16.05 -28.77 -5.62
C ARG A 381 -15.72 -27.54 -6.47
N TYR A 382 -16.50 -27.26 -7.52
CA TYR A 382 -16.32 -26.07 -8.31
C TYR A 382 -16.57 -24.81 -7.48
N THR A 383 -17.65 -24.77 -6.74
CA THR A 383 -18.08 -23.57 -5.98
C THR A 383 -17.27 -23.30 -4.72
N THR A 384 -16.56 -24.30 -4.20
CA THR A 384 -15.68 -24.15 -3.03
C THR A 384 -14.19 -24.07 -3.39
N ASP A 385 -13.78 -24.63 -4.52
CA ASP A 385 -12.38 -24.96 -4.78
C ASP A 385 -11.92 -24.63 -6.22
N TYR A 386 -12.55 -25.24 -7.24
CA TYR A 386 -12.06 -25.14 -8.62
C TYR A 386 -12.21 -23.74 -9.23
N TYR A 387 -13.21 -22.95 -8.83
CA TYR A 387 -13.37 -21.56 -9.29
C TYR A 387 -12.14 -20.69 -9.01
N LEU A 388 -11.33 -21.04 -7.99
CA LEU A 388 -10.10 -20.31 -7.67
C LEU A 388 -9.06 -20.43 -8.78
N LEU A 389 -9.01 -21.53 -9.53
CA LEU A 389 -8.14 -21.67 -10.71
C LEU A 389 -8.50 -20.62 -11.76
N ASP A 390 -9.80 -20.45 -12.00
CA ASP A 390 -10.32 -19.47 -12.93
C ASP A 390 -10.02 -18.04 -12.47
N THR A 391 -10.21 -17.76 -11.17
CA THR A 391 -9.93 -16.46 -10.56
C THR A 391 -8.45 -16.09 -10.69
N TYR A 392 -7.54 -16.98 -10.26
CA TYR A 392 -6.11 -16.71 -10.28
C TYR A 392 -5.57 -16.57 -11.71
N TYR A 393 -6.06 -17.39 -12.63
CA TYR A 393 -5.70 -17.26 -14.04
C TYR A 393 -6.19 -15.94 -14.62
N ARG A 394 -7.46 -15.57 -14.46
CA ARG A 394 -8.02 -14.31 -14.95
C ARG A 394 -7.25 -13.10 -14.41
N LYS A 395 -6.99 -13.06 -13.08
CA LYS A 395 -6.25 -11.98 -12.45
C LYS A 395 -4.79 -11.93 -12.91
N SER A 396 -4.13 -13.07 -13.14
CA SER A 396 -2.78 -13.06 -13.71
C SER A 396 -2.75 -12.43 -15.11
N ILE A 397 -3.73 -12.75 -15.96
CA ILE A 397 -3.85 -12.13 -17.27
C ILE A 397 -4.15 -10.63 -17.16
N GLU A 398 -4.97 -10.23 -16.20
CA GLU A 398 -5.27 -8.81 -15.94
C GLU A 398 -3.98 -8.03 -15.67
N TYR A 399 -3.17 -8.49 -14.72
CA TYR A 399 -1.89 -7.86 -14.42
C TYR A 399 -0.91 -7.93 -15.59
N PHE A 400 -0.84 -9.06 -16.30
CA PHE A 400 -0.02 -9.20 -17.51
C PHE A 400 -0.35 -8.15 -18.58
N LEU A 401 -1.64 -7.89 -18.83
CA LEU A 401 -2.10 -6.90 -19.80
C LEU A 401 -1.89 -5.45 -19.36
N ALA A 402 -1.74 -5.21 -18.05
CA ALA A 402 -1.42 -3.90 -17.49
C ALA A 402 0.07 -3.54 -17.58
N LEU A 403 0.96 -4.52 -17.87
CA LEU A 403 2.40 -4.29 -17.96
C LEU A 403 2.82 -3.77 -19.33
N ASP A 404 3.69 -2.78 -19.35
CA ASP A 404 4.34 -2.28 -20.54
C ASP A 404 5.21 -3.35 -21.22
N ALA A 405 5.36 -3.25 -22.53
CA ALA A 405 6.10 -4.23 -23.31
C ALA A 405 7.63 -4.15 -23.13
N ASP A 406 8.14 -3.03 -22.65
CA ASP A 406 9.56 -2.70 -22.57
C ASP A 406 10.16 -2.84 -21.16
N ILE A 407 9.40 -3.39 -20.19
CA ILE A 407 9.94 -3.64 -18.84
C ILE A 407 11.06 -4.69 -18.86
N PRO A 408 12.07 -4.55 -18.01
CA PRO A 408 13.28 -5.41 -18.03
C PRO A 408 13.06 -6.91 -17.82
N VAL A 409 11.91 -7.31 -17.25
CA VAL A 409 11.57 -8.73 -16.99
C VAL A 409 10.49 -9.27 -17.93
N ARG A 410 10.16 -8.55 -19.00
CA ARG A 410 9.06 -8.91 -19.90
C ARG A 410 9.23 -10.29 -20.53
N ASP A 411 10.41 -10.60 -20.99
CA ASP A 411 10.77 -11.90 -21.57
C ASP A 411 10.50 -13.07 -20.60
N THR A 412 10.82 -12.87 -19.34
CA THR A 412 10.59 -13.86 -18.28
C THR A 412 9.08 -14.02 -18.00
N ILE A 413 8.36 -12.91 -17.90
CA ILE A 413 6.90 -12.91 -17.71
C ILE A 413 6.20 -13.59 -18.88
N ASP A 414 6.59 -13.29 -20.13
CA ASP A 414 6.02 -13.92 -21.33
C ASP A 414 6.24 -15.44 -21.33
N SER A 415 7.41 -15.92 -20.93
CA SER A 415 7.72 -17.34 -20.80
C SER A 415 6.89 -18.03 -19.73
N VAL A 416 6.75 -17.43 -18.56
CA VAL A 416 5.93 -17.97 -17.47
C VAL A 416 4.45 -17.97 -17.85
N LYS A 417 3.98 -16.87 -18.48
CA LYS A 417 2.61 -16.78 -18.99
C LYS A 417 2.28 -17.88 -20.01
N ALA A 418 3.14 -18.07 -20.99
CA ALA A 418 2.94 -19.12 -22.00
C ALA A 418 2.85 -20.53 -21.38
N THR A 419 3.53 -20.75 -20.26
CA THR A 419 3.45 -22.00 -19.51
C THR A 419 2.16 -22.06 -18.68
N LEU A 420 1.80 -20.96 -18.03
CA LEU A 420 0.58 -20.84 -17.23
C LEU A 420 -0.68 -21.06 -18.10
N ASP A 421 -0.71 -20.46 -19.30
CA ASP A 421 -1.82 -20.64 -20.25
C ASP A 421 -2.03 -22.12 -20.60
N LYS A 422 -0.95 -22.84 -20.90
CA LYS A 422 -1.00 -24.27 -21.19
C LYS A 422 -1.43 -25.11 -19.98
N ASP A 423 -0.88 -24.83 -18.82
CA ASP A 423 -1.21 -25.55 -17.59
C ASP A 423 -2.67 -25.30 -17.16
N TYR A 424 -3.17 -24.05 -17.28
CA TYR A 424 -4.57 -23.74 -17.03
C TYR A 424 -5.50 -24.46 -18.02
N ALA A 425 -5.21 -24.41 -19.32
CA ALA A 425 -6.01 -25.09 -20.33
C ALA A 425 -6.04 -26.61 -20.10
N ARG A 426 -4.91 -27.23 -19.78
CA ARG A 426 -4.80 -28.66 -19.48
C ARG A 426 -5.59 -29.03 -18.23
N ILE A 427 -5.37 -28.35 -17.10
CA ILE A 427 -6.01 -28.68 -15.82
C ILE A 427 -7.52 -28.51 -15.90
N THR A 428 -7.99 -27.39 -16.50
CA THR A 428 -9.43 -27.15 -16.66
C THR A 428 -10.07 -28.17 -17.63
N ASN A 429 -9.33 -28.58 -18.67
CA ASN A 429 -9.80 -29.63 -19.57
C ASN A 429 -9.93 -30.98 -18.85
N ASP A 430 -8.92 -31.38 -18.08
CA ASP A 430 -8.93 -32.65 -17.33
C ASP A 430 -10.11 -32.71 -16.34
N ILE A 431 -10.37 -31.61 -15.61
CA ILE A 431 -11.52 -31.49 -14.70
C ILE A 431 -12.84 -31.67 -15.50
N ASN A 432 -12.96 -30.98 -16.62
CA ASN A 432 -14.19 -31.00 -17.41
C ASN A 432 -14.41 -32.30 -18.20
N ILE A 433 -13.34 -33.02 -18.55
CA ILE A 433 -13.46 -34.39 -19.09
C ILE A 433 -14.16 -35.28 -18.06
N GLU A 434 -13.72 -35.30 -16.84
CA GLU A 434 -14.29 -36.12 -15.79
C GLU A 434 -15.72 -35.68 -15.40
N TRP A 435 -15.99 -34.38 -15.39
CA TRP A 435 -17.32 -33.83 -15.18
C TRP A 435 -18.31 -34.30 -16.27
N VAL A 436 -17.97 -34.11 -17.54
CA VAL A 436 -18.85 -34.51 -18.68
C VAL A 436 -19.01 -36.01 -18.71
N ARG A 437 -17.97 -36.80 -18.38
CA ARG A 437 -18.06 -38.25 -18.25
C ARG A 437 -19.07 -38.65 -17.16
N CYS A 438 -19.00 -38.01 -15.98
CA CYS A 438 -19.93 -38.27 -14.89
C CYS A 438 -21.40 -38.00 -15.29
N LEU A 439 -21.67 -36.91 -16.01
CA LEU A 439 -22.99 -36.59 -16.54
C LEU A 439 -23.48 -37.66 -17.54
N LYS A 440 -22.61 -38.12 -18.48
CA LYS A 440 -22.95 -39.10 -19.50
C LYS A 440 -23.26 -40.44 -18.90
N GLU A 441 -22.44 -40.96 -17.98
CA GLU A 441 -22.58 -42.27 -17.35
C GLU A 441 -23.89 -42.41 -16.55
N ARG A 442 -24.40 -41.29 -16.00
CA ARG A 442 -25.67 -41.32 -15.27
C ARG A 442 -26.91 -41.26 -16.18
N GLY A 443 -26.75 -40.78 -17.40
CA GLY A 443 -27.78 -40.78 -18.44
C GLY A 443 -28.95 -39.83 -18.26
N ASN A 444 -29.04 -39.10 -17.14
CA ASN A 444 -30.16 -38.20 -16.81
C ASN A 444 -29.83 -36.72 -17.02
N GLY A 445 -28.66 -36.44 -17.56
CA GLY A 445 -28.20 -35.07 -17.78
C GLY A 445 -28.17 -34.29 -16.47
N PHE A 446 -28.90 -33.17 -16.40
CA PHE A 446 -28.99 -32.36 -15.19
C PHE A 446 -30.09 -32.79 -14.20
N GLY A 447 -30.83 -33.84 -14.49
CA GLY A 447 -31.91 -34.29 -13.64
C GLY A 447 -31.50 -34.84 -12.27
N ASP A 448 -30.24 -35.26 -12.11
CA ASP A 448 -29.69 -35.77 -10.84
C ASP A 448 -29.03 -34.68 -9.96
N ILE A 449 -29.05 -33.44 -10.40
CA ILE A 449 -28.46 -32.32 -9.66
C ILE A 449 -29.44 -31.80 -8.61
N THR A 450 -28.98 -31.76 -7.35
CA THR A 450 -29.80 -31.33 -6.20
C THR A 450 -29.24 -30.13 -5.45
N VAL A 451 -27.93 -29.87 -5.56
CA VAL A 451 -27.23 -28.79 -4.82
C VAL A 451 -27.29 -27.41 -5.51
N ALA A 452 -27.79 -27.34 -6.74
CA ALA A 452 -27.97 -26.12 -7.51
C ALA A 452 -29.35 -26.13 -8.20
N SER A 453 -30.03 -25.03 -8.18
CA SER A 453 -31.31 -24.87 -8.88
C SER A 453 -31.11 -24.84 -10.39
N ARG A 454 -32.07 -25.34 -11.14
CA ARG A 454 -32.09 -25.22 -12.61
C ARG A 454 -32.45 -23.80 -13.01
N GLN A 455 -31.81 -23.29 -14.06
CA GLN A 455 -32.02 -21.91 -14.54
C GLN A 455 -33.46 -21.61 -14.92
N GLU A 456 -34.12 -22.55 -15.56
CA GLU A 456 -35.54 -22.43 -15.96
C GLU A 456 -36.51 -22.32 -14.76
N ASN A 457 -36.07 -22.66 -13.54
CA ASN A 457 -36.84 -22.48 -12.32
C ASN A 457 -36.48 -21.16 -11.59
N PHE A 458 -35.62 -20.31 -12.17
CA PHE A 458 -35.09 -19.11 -11.50
C PHE A 458 -36.24 -18.19 -11.02
N TYR A 459 -37.15 -17.83 -11.91
CA TYR A 459 -38.24 -16.91 -11.56
C TYR A 459 -39.08 -17.47 -10.39
N GLU A 460 -39.57 -18.68 -10.47
CA GLU A 460 -40.42 -19.25 -9.43
C GLU A 460 -39.69 -19.50 -8.10
N SER A 461 -38.39 -19.82 -8.16
CA SER A 461 -37.56 -20.03 -6.96
C SER A 461 -37.18 -18.74 -6.25
N LYS A 462 -37.11 -17.58 -6.96
CA LYS A 462 -36.66 -16.29 -6.42
C LYS A 462 -37.78 -15.26 -6.27
N LYS A 463 -38.97 -15.53 -6.76
CA LYS A 463 -40.16 -14.68 -6.70
C LYS A 463 -40.40 -14.10 -5.31
N GLN A 464 -40.63 -12.79 -5.25
CA GLN A 464 -40.82 -12.07 -4.00
C GLN A 464 -42.23 -11.50 -3.89
N THR A 465 -42.71 -11.36 -2.67
CA THR A 465 -44.02 -10.71 -2.37
C THR A 465 -43.91 -9.19 -2.31
N THR A 466 -42.70 -8.67 -2.23
CA THR A 466 -42.37 -7.24 -2.19
C THR A 466 -41.66 -6.86 -3.48
N LYS A 467 -41.46 -5.56 -3.69
CA LYS A 467 -40.64 -5.07 -4.83
C LYS A 467 -39.27 -5.71 -4.86
N TRP A 468 -38.88 -6.18 -6.01
CA TRP A 468 -37.58 -6.80 -6.25
C TRP A 468 -36.98 -6.49 -7.62
N VAL A 469 -35.71 -6.68 -7.74
CA VAL A 469 -34.94 -6.38 -8.97
C VAL A 469 -34.12 -7.62 -9.33
N VAL A 470 -34.02 -7.88 -10.62
CA VAL A 470 -33.14 -8.91 -11.19
C VAL A 470 -32.17 -8.23 -12.15
N ILE A 471 -30.89 -8.37 -11.91
CA ILE A 471 -29.83 -7.99 -12.85
C ILE A 471 -29.34 -9.27 -13.54
N VAL A 472 -29.53 -9.35 -14.85
CA VAL A 472 -29.00 -10.43 -15.68
C VAL A 472 -27.76 -9.91 -16.37
N SER A 473 -26.59 -10.38 -15.94
CA SER A 473 -25.31 -10.03 -16.57
C SER A 473 -24.90 -11.15 -17.52
N ASP A 474 -24.90 -10.84 -18.80
CA ASP A 474 -24.56 -11.77 -19.89
C ASP A 474 -23.12 -12.25 -19.74
N ALA A 475 -22.93 -13.56 -19.74
CA ALA A 475 -21.64 -14.22 -19.54
C ALA A 475 -20.96 -13.96 -18.18
N LEU A 476 -21.70 -13.65 -17.10
CA LEU A 476 -21.11 -13.48 -15.77
C LEU A 476 -20.72 -14.81 -15.16
N ARG A 477 -19.42 -15.13 -15.11
CA ARG A 477 -18.91 -16.36 -14.52
C ARG A 477 -19.11 -16.41 -13.01
N TYR A 478 -19.25 -17.59 -12.45
CA TYR A 478 -19.38 -17.82 -10.99
C TYR A 478 -18.22 -17.16 -10.20
N GLU A 479 -16.97 -17.30 -10.67
CA GLU A 479 -15.80 -16.73 -10.01
C GLU A 479 -15.79 -15.18 -9.99
N VAL A 480 -16.30 -14.52 -11.04
CA VAL A 480 -16.45 -13.06 -11.09
C VAL A 480 -17.56 -12.61 -10.14
N ALA A 481 -18.64 -13.37 -10.06
CA ALA A 481 -19.73 -13.10 -9.12
C ALA A 481 -19.32 -13.33 -7.66
N LYS A 482 -18.37 -14.22 -7.41
CA LYS A 482 -17.76 -14.38 -6.07
C LYS A 482 -17.06 -13.08 -5.63
N GLU A 483 -16.25 -12.48 -6.52
CA GLU A 483 -15.60 -11.19 -6.28
C GLU A 483 -16.62 -10.05 -6.09
N LEU A 484 -17.70 -10.06 -6.90
CA LEU A 484 -18.81 -9.12 -6.73
C LEU A 484 -19.47 -9.26 -5.36
N THR A 485 -19.72 -10.49 -4.92
CA THR A 485 -20.34 -10.77 -3.62
C THR A 485 -19.47 -10.28 -2.47
N GLU A 486 -18.17 -10.51 -2.54
CA GLU A 486 -17.20 -10.01 -1.57
C GLU A 486 -17.20 -8.49 -1.54
N ARG A 487 -17.19 -7.84 -2.71
CA ARG A 487 -17.25 -6.39 -2.82
C ARG A 487 -18.54 -5.80 -2.23
N LEU A 488 -19.69 -6.43 -2.46
CA LEU A 488 -20.96 -6.01 -1.87
C LEU A 488 -20.93 -6.12 -0.34
N ASN A 489 -20.36 -7.17 0.21
CA ASN A 489 -20.22 -7.39 1.65
C ASN A 489 -19.20 -6.44 2.33
N LEU A 490 -18.33 -5.76 1.59
CA LEU A 490 -17.48 -4.68 2.12
C LEU A 490 -18.27 -3.38 2.38
N SER A 491 -19.51 -3.30 1.95
CA SER A 491 -20.38 -2.12 2.07
C SER A 491 -21.54 -2.36 3.05
N LYS A 492 -22.55 -1.49 3.03
CA LYS A 492 -23.77 -1.62 3.87
C LYS A 492 -24.75 -2.69 3.37
N HIS A 493 -24.27 -3.60 2.54
CA HIS A 493 -25.09 -4.65 1.97
C HIS A 493 -24.74 -6.01 2.59
N SER A 494 -25.72 -6.89 2.64
CA SER A 494 -25.48 -8.30 2.89
C SER A 494 -25.76 -9.03 1.59
N ALA A 495 -24.75 -9.70 1.07
CA ALA A 495 -24.86 -10.46 -0.17
C ALA A 495 -24.49 -11.92 0.07
N SER A 496 -25.34 -12.82 -0.39
CA SER A 496 -25.08 -14.27 -0.46
C SER A 496 -24.95 -14.72 -1.92
N LEU A 497 -24.17 -15.75 -2.15
CA LEU A 497 -23.99 -16.36 -3.48
C LEU A 497 -24.35 -17.84 -3.42
N GLU A 498 -25.21 -18.27 -4.32
CA GLU A 498 -25.53 -19.68 -4.55
C GLU A 498 -25.33 -20.04 -6.03
N PRO A 499 -25.04 -21.29 -6.36
CA PRO A 499 -24.96 -21.76 -7.74
C PRO A 499 -26.35 -22.06 -8.31
N ALA A 500 -26.46 -21.84 -9.62
CA ALA A 500 -27.53 -22.41 -10.44
C ALA A 500 -26.93 -23.06 -11.69
N ILE A 501 -27.68 -23.97 -12.34
CA ILE A 501 -27.27 -24.65 -13.55
C ILE A 501 -27.98 -24.03 -14.75
N ALA A 502 -27.19 -23.44 -15.67
CA ALA A 502 -27.69 -22.97 -16.96
C ALA A 502 -28.11 -24.14 -17.82
N MET A 503 -29.12 -23.90 -18.65
CA MET A 503 -29.53 -24.89 -19.62
C MET A 503 -28.49 -25.10 -20.72
N LEU A 504 -28.51 -26.30 -21.36
CA LEU A 504 -27.73 -26.55 -22.58
C LEU A 504 -28.61 -26.43 -23.82
N PRO A 505 -28.08 -25.81 -24.88
CA PRO A 505 -26.79 -25.14 -25.01
C PRO A 505 -26.67 -23.85 -24.15
N THR A 506 -25.51 -23.59 -23.56
CA THR A 506 -25.22 -22.35 -22.79
C THR A 506 -25.05 -21.15 -23.73
N GLU A 507 -26.14 -20.77 -24.36
CA GLU A 507 -26.23 -19.69 -25.35
C GLU A 507 -27.31 -18.69 -24.95
N THR A 508 -27.02 -17.40 -25.20
CA THR A 508 -27.92 -16.29 -24.87
C THR A 508 -29.38 -16.51 -25.32
N LYS A 509 -29.57 -17.09 -26.53
CA LYS A 509 -30.90 -17.30 -27.10
C LYS A 509 -31.73 -18.37 -26.40
N TYR A 510 -31.10 -19.27 -25.61
CA TYR A 510 -31.78 -20.21 -24.74
C TYR A 510 -31.82 -19.72 -23.30
N CYS A 511 -30.69 -19.35 -22.77
CA CYS A 511 -30.49 -19.13 -21.34
C CYS A 511 -31.10 -17.82 -20.84
N LYS A 512 -31.07 -16.74 -21.65
CA LYS A 512 -31.63 -15.45 -21.22
C LYS A 512 -33.16 -15.47 -21.10
N PRO A 513 -33.94 -16.04 -22.06
CA PRO A 513 -35.38 -16.23 -21.89
C PRO A 513 -35.71 -17.12 -20.68
N ALA A 514 -34.97 -18.19 -20.44
CA ALA A 514 -35.23 -19.14 -19.35
C ALA A 514 -35.23 -18.53 -17.92
N LEU A 515 -34.68 -17.33 -17.76
CA LEU A 515 -34.71 -16.58 -16.50
C LEU A 515 -36.04 -15.84 -16.25
N LEU A 516 -36.95 -15.83 -17.22
CA LEU A 516 -38.26 -15.19 -17.14
C LEU A 516 -39.35 -16.21 -16.79
N PRO A 517 -40.54 -15.79 -16.27
CA PRO A 517 -41.64 -16.70 -16.02
C PRO A 517 -42.21 -17.23 -17.34
N TYR A 518 -42.76 -18.47 -17.29
CA TYR A 518 -43.41 -19.12 -18.44
C TYR A 518 -44.38 -20.18 -17.97
N GLU A 519 -45.37 -20.50 -18.80
CA GLU A 519 -46.20 -21.71 -18.72
C GLU A 519 -45.66 -22.83 -19.61
N GLN A 520 -45.13 -22.43 -20.80
CA GLN A 520 -44.63 -23.39 -21.80
C GLN A 520 -43.33 -22.86 -22.43
N MET A 521 -42.36 -23.75 -22.64
CA MET A 521 -41.17 -23.53 -23.49
C MET A 521 -41.37 -24.14 -24.88
N ASP A 522 -41.19 -23.32 -25.93
CA ASP A 522 -41.32 -23.76 -27.31
C ASP A 522 -39.99 -23.59 -28.02
N LEU A 523 -39.68 -24.52 -28.92
CA LEU A 523 -38.54 -24.42 -29.81
C LEU A 523 -39.00 -23.96 -31.22
N PHE A 524 -38.62 -22.74 -31.63
CA PHE A 524 -38.86 -22.22 -32.94
C PHE A 524 -37.60 -22.39 -33.79
N ASP A 525 -37.58 -23.40 -34.66
CA ASP A 525 -36.39 -23.90 -35.34
C ASP A 525 -35.34 -24.27 -34.28
N VAL A 526 -34.34 -23.43 -34.05
CA VAL A 526 -33.28 -23.60 -33.06
C VAL A 526 -33.24 -22.45 -32.05
N THR A 527 -34.35 -21.78 -31.75
CA THR A 527 -34.44 -20.64 -30.84
C THR A 527 -35.54 -20.87 -29.82
N LEU A 528 -35.23 -20.66 -28.56
CA LEU A 528 -36.20 -20.76 -27.47
C LEU A 528 -37.20 -19.61 -27.51
N GLY A 529 -38.45 -19.94 -27.44
CA GLY A 529 -39.55 -19.04 -27.15
C GLY A 529 -40.27 -19.44 -25.87
N LEU A 530 -40.92 -18.51 -25.23
CA LEU A 530 -41.79 -18.73 -24.07
C LEU A 530 -43.24 -18.37 -24.42
N ASP A 531 -44.18 -19.20 -24.08
CA ASP A 531 -45.61 -18.98 -24.34
C ASP A 531 -45.85 -18.56 -25.78
N HIS A 532 -45.29 -19.29 -26.69
CA HIS A 532 -45.38 -19.10 -28.16
C HIS A 532 -44.74 -17.80 -28.67
N THR A 533 -43.80 -17.19 -27.92
CA THR A 533 -43.17 -15.93 -28.32
C THR A 533 -41.65 -16.00 -28.20
N ILE A 534 -40.90 -15.63 -29.25
CA ILE A 534 -39.44 -15.41 -29.17
C ILE A 534 -39.18 -14.07 -28.46
N LEU A 535 -38.37 -14.07 -27.40
CA LEU A 535 -38.11 -12.89 -26.55
C LEU A 535 -36.73 -12.29 -26.82
N ASP A 536 -36.51 -11.85 -28.03
CA ASP A 536 -35.23 -11.36 -28.57
C ASP A 536 -34.95 -9.88 -28.22
N THR A 537 -35.97 -9.08 -27.87
CA THR A 537 -35.83 -7.66 -27.50
C THR A 537 -36.32 -7.34 -26.09
N THR A 538 -35.80 -6.24 -25.51
CA THR A 538 -36.21 -5.74 -24.20
C THR A 538 -37.71 -5.42 -24.15
N GLU A 539 -38.31 -4.95 -25.25
CA GLU A 539 -39.75 -4.65 -25.37
C GLU A 539 -40.58 -5.95 -25.30
N LYS A 540 -40.19 -6.99 -26.05
CA LYS A 540 -40.89 -8.27 -26.03
C LYS A 540 -40.81 -8.94 -24.68
N ARG A 541 -39.64 -8.88 -24.03
CA ARG A 541 -39.46 -9.36 -22.65
C ARG A 541 -40.35 -8.61 -21.66
N THR A 542 -40.45 -7.26 -21.77
CA THR A 542 -41.35 -6.46 -20.95
C THR A 542 -42.82 -6.87 -21.16
N GLN A 543 -43.25 -7.01 -22.42
CA GLN A 543 -44.63 -7.42 -22.74
C GLN A 543 -44.93 -8.82 -22.18
N HIS A 544 -44.00 -9.73 -22.32
CA HIS A 544 -44.14 -11.09 -21.80
C HIS A 544 -44.20 -11.09 -20.26
N LEU A 545 -43.27 -10.42 -19.58
CA LEU A 545 -43.23 -10.34 -18.14
C LEU A 545 -44.49 -9.73 -17.54
N ARG A 546 -45.11 -8.76 -18.22
CA ARG A 546 -46.38 -8.14 -17.79
C ARG A 546 -47.59 -9.06 -17.81
N LYS A 547 -47.52 -10.20 -18.50
CA LYS A 547 -48.58 -11.23 -18.39
C LYS A 547 -48.59 -11.83 -16.98
N TYR A 548 -47.46 -11.88 -16.30
CA TYR A 548 -47.28 -12.48 -14.97
C TYR A 548 -47.27 -11.41 -13.86
N VAL A 549 -46.66 -10.24 -14.15
CA VAL A 549 -46.55 -9.10 -13.23
C VAL A 549 -46.95 -7.83 -13.98
N PRO A 550 -48.17 -7.32 -13.84
CA PRO A 550 -48.75 -6.30 -14.71
C PRO A 550 -47.99 -4.98 -14.82
N ASP A 551 -47.29 -4.57 -13.77
CA ASP A 551 -46.47 -3.36 -13.73
C ASP A 551 -44.95 -3.59 -13.94
N ALA A 552 -44.54 -4.79 -14.29
CA ALA A 552 -43.16 -5.15 -14.48
C ALA A 552 -42.49 -4.37 -15.65
N ALA A 553 -41.19 -4.19 -15.56
CA ALA A 553 -40.37 -3.54 -16.58
C ALA A 553 -39.06 -4.31 -16.84
N CYS A 554 -38.64 -4.33 -18.10
CA CYS A 554 -37.30 -4.72 -18.51
C CYS A 554 -36.57 -3.50 -19.04
N VAL A 555 -35.31 -3.34 -18.66
CA VAL A 555 -34.46 -2.19 -19.06
C VAL A 555 -33.02 -2.63 -19.30
N ASP A 556 -32.35 -1.90 -20.16
CA ASP A 556 -30.92 -2.09 -20.38
C ASP A 556 -30.13 -1.37 -19.27
N PHE A 557 -28.99 -1.93 -18.90
CA PHE A 557 -28.17 -1.45 -17.78
C PHE A 557 -27.70 -0.01 -17.94
N GLU A 558 -27.34 0.40 -19.15
CA GLU A 558 -26.88 1.74 -19.50
C GLU A 558 -27.96 2.79 -19.19
N LYS A 559 -29.22 2.44 -19.39
CA LYS A 559 -30.35 3.33 -19.03
C LYS A 559 -30.44 3.56 -17.53
N VAL A 560 -30.24 2.49 -16.72
CA VAL A 560 -30.21 2.62 -15.25
C VAL A 560 -29.01 3.45 -14.81
N GLN A 561 -27.86 3.22 -15.42
CA GLN A 561 -26.62 3.92 -15.10
C GLN A 561 -26.72 5.42 -15.41
N GLY A 562 -27.35 5.82 -16.52
CA GLY A 562 -27.54 7.21 -16.95
C GLY A 562 -28.73 7.95 -16.29
N SER A 563 -29.60 7.25 -15.55
CA SER A 563 -30.82 7.83 -14.99
C SER A 563 -30.57 8.77 -13.80
N SER A 564 -31.35 9.85 -13.71
CA SER A 564 -31.48 10.69 -12.52
C SER A 564 -32.18 9.97 -11.36
N LYS A 565 -32.15 10.55 -10.15
CA LYS A 565 -32.83 9.96 -8.97
C LYS A 565 -34.34 9.85 -9.19
N GLU A 566 -34.93 10.83 -9.83
CA GLU A 566 -36.36 10.90 -10.13
C GLU A 566 -36.74 9.82 -11.15
N GLU A 567 -35.95 9.64 -12.18
CA GLU A 567 -36.17 8.58 -13.18
C GLU A 567 -35.99 7.20 -12.58
N LEU A 568 -34.99 6.99 -11.70
CA LEU A 568 -34.83 5.73 -10.99
C LEU A 568 -36.08 5.44 -10.11
N ARG A 569 -36.56 6.42 -9.34
CA ARG A 569 -37.77 6.22 -8.53
C ARG A 569 -38.98 5.90 -9.39
N SER A 570 -39.11 6.51 -10.54
CA SER A 570 -40.20 6.22 -11.50
C SER A 570 -40.07 4.79 -12.04
N LEU A 571 -38.90 4.39 -12.50
CA LEU A 571 -38.63 3.06 -13.03
C LEU A 571 -38.88 1.96 -11.99
N PHE A 572 -38.34 2.14 -10.78
CA PHE A 572 -38.46 1.18 -9.69
C PHE A 572 -39.75 1.39 -8.85
N SER A 573 -40.73 2.15 -9.38
CA SER A 573 -42.12 2.08 -8.85
C SER A 573 -42.74 0.72 -9.16
N ALA A 574 -42.31 0.05 -10.22
CA ALA A 574 -42.73 -1.28 -10.63
C ALA A 574 -42.45 -2.32 -9.51
N SER A 575 -43.27 -3.37 -9.45
CA SER A 575 -43.12 -4.46 -8.50
C SER A 575 -41.93 -5.35 -8.83
N LEU A 576 -41.57 -5.43 -10.11
CA LEU A 576 -40.45 -6.21 -10.62
C LEU A 576 -39.76 -5.47 -11.76
N VAL A 577 -38.42 -5.36 -11.66
CA VAL A 577 -37.58 -4.78 -12.71
C VAL A 577 -36.48 -5.76 -13.07
N TYR A 578 -36.40 -6.14 -14.35
CA TYR A 578 -35.27 -6.86 -14.94
C TYR A 578 -34.32 -5.85 -15.59
N ILE A 579 -33.04 -5.94 -15.28
CA ILE A 579 -31.96 -5.13 -15.85
C ILE A 579 -31.02 -6.04 -16.61
N PHE A 580 -30.79 -5.76 -17.89
CA PHE A 580 -29.89 -6.55 -18.73
C PHE A 580 -28.56 -5.86 -18.90
N HIS A 581 -27.48 -6.50 -18.46
CA HIS A 581 -26.10 -6.04 -18.53
C HIS A 581 -25.33 -6.95 -19.48
N ASN A 582 -24.75 -6.40 -20.57
CA ASN A 582 -24.14 -7.17 -21.65
C ASN A 582 -22.63 -6.88 -21.82
N ALA A 583 -21.98 -6.19 -20.88
CA ALA A 583 -20.60 -5.71 -21.05
C ALA A 583 -19.58 -6.84 -21.24
N ILE A 584 -19.71 -7.96 -20.52
CA ILE A 584 -18.74 -9.06 -20.59
C ILE A 584 -18.83 -9.78 -21.94
N ASP A 585 -20.03 -10.21 -22.36
CA ASP A 585 -20.22 -10.91 -23.62
C ASP A 585 -19.84 -10.04 -24.84
N ASN A 586 -20.28 -8.78 -24.86
CA ASN A 586 -19.90 -7.82 -25.89
C ASN A 586 -18.38 -7.63 -26.00
N ALA A 587 -17.67 -7.58 -24.88
CA ALA A 587 -16.22 -7.48 -24.86
C ALA A 587 -15.56 -8.75 -25.42
N GLY A 588 -16.08 -9.92 -25.12
CA GLY A 588 -15.60 -11.21 -25.65
C GLY A 588 -15.66 -11.26 -27.19
N HIS A 589 -16.77 -10.80 -27.76
CA HIS A 589 -16.96 -10.75 -29.23
C HIS A 589 -16.18 -9.65 -29.94
N ASN A 590 -15.81 -8.57 -29.23
CA ASN A 590 -15.03 -7.45 -29.82
C ASN A 590 -13.50 -7.61 -29.68
N GLY A 591 -13.03 -8.68 -29.10
CA GLY A 591 -11.61 -9.00 -28.91
C GLY A 591 -11.38 -9.65 -27.55
N TYR A 592 -11.02 -10.90 -27.56
CA TYR A 592 -10.99 -11.76 -26.38
C TYR A 592 -10.16 -11.21 -25.19
N ARG A 593 -9.14 -10.36 -25.46
CA ARG A 593 -8.35 -9.74 -24.38
C ARG A 593 -9.11 -8.66 -23.60
N SER A 594 -10.10 -8.02 -24.25
CA SER A 594 -10.92 -6.98 -23.60
C SER A 594 -11.86 -7.54 -22.53
N ILE A 595 -12.14 -8.86 -22.57
CA ILE A 595 -13.04 -9.52 -21.62
C ILE A 595 -12.50 -9.48 -20.18
N ILE A 596 -11.19 -9.55 -20.00
CA ILE A 596 -10.56 -9.49 -18.67
C ILE A 596 -10.86 -8.15 -17.98
N LYS A 597 -10.70 -7.06 -18.75
CA LYS A 597 -11.06 -5.73 -18.28
C LYS A 597 -12.57 -5.62 -18.03
N ALA A 598 -13.39 -6.15 -18.93
CA ALA A 598 -14.84 -6.12 -18.79
C ALA A 598 -15.31 -6.87 -17.54
N CYS A 599 -14.72 -8.02 -17.19
CA CYS A 599 -15.03 -8.72 -15.95
C CYS A 599 -14.75 -7.86 -14.71
N ARG A 600 -13.56 -7.23 -14.64
CA ARG A 600 -13.21 -6.33 -13.54
C ARG A 600 -14.16 -5.12 -13.45
N ASP A 601 -14.40 -4.45 -14.59
CA ASP A 601 -15.22 -3.26 -14.64
C ASP A 601 -16.68 -3.60 -14.30
N SER A 602 -17.20 -4.75 -14.73
CA SER A 602 -18.55 -5.24 -14.40
C SER A 602 -18.75 -5.47 -12.91
N VAL A 603 -17.76 -5.99 -12.19
CA VAL A 603 -17.83 -6.10 -10.72
C VAL A 603 -18.07 -4.73 -10.08
N LYS A 604 -17.37 -3.70 -10.55
CA LYS A 604 -17.55 -2.35 -10.05
C LYS A 604 -18.90 -1.76 -10.46
N GLU A 605 -19.24 -1.83 -11.74
CA GLU A 605 -20.46 -1.23 -12.29
C GLU A 605 -21.73 -1.84 -11.68
N ILE A 606 -21.78 -3.16 -11.53
CA ILE A 606 -22.92 -3.84 -10.92
C ILE A 606 -22.99 -3.51 -9.41
N ALA A 607 -21.87 -3.49 -8.69
CA ALA A 607 -21.87 -3.10 -7.28
C ALA A 607 -22.34 -1.66 -7.07
N ASP A 608 -21.89 -0.72 -7.91
CA ASP A 608 -22.33 0.68 -7.86
C ASP A 608 -23.81 0.83 -8.23
N CYS A 609 -24.32 0.04 -9.18
CA CYS A 609 -25.74 -0.02 -9.53
C CYS A 609 -26.58 -0.53 -8.35
N VAL A 610 -26.19 -1.64 -7.74
CA VAL A 610 -26.85 -2.21 -6.54
C VAL A 610 -26.91 -1.19 -5.42
N LYS A 611 -25.79 -0.52 -5.15
CA LYS A 611 -25.73 0.56 -4.15
C LYS A 611 -26.72 1.70 -4.47
N ARG A 612 -26.74 2.18 -5.72
CA ARG A 612 -27.68 3.23 -6.14
C ARG A 612 -29.13 2.83 -5.97
N ILE A 613 -29.47 1.58 -6.29
CA ILE A 613 -30.85 1.07 -6.13
C ILE A 613 -31.22 1.02 -4.65
N HIS A 614 -30.36 0.47 -3.79
CA HIS A 614 -30.61 0.42 -2.35
C HIS A 614 -30.69 1.81 -1.69
N ASP A 615 -29.86 2.76 -2.12
CA ASP A 615 -29.81 4.11 -1.53
C ASP A 615 -30.99 5.00 -1.94
N HIS A 616 -31.52 4.80 -3.17
CA HIS A 616 -32.49 5.74 -3.74
C HIS A 616 -33.90 5.16 -3.96
N VAL A 617 -34.03 3.84 -3.85
CA VAL A 617 -35.27 3.12 -4.12
C VAL A 617 -35.60 2.22 -2.93
N SER A 618 -36.87 2.09 -2.56
CA SER A 618 -37.30 1.24 -1.43
C SER A 618 -37.29 -0.27 -1.75
N THR A 619 -36.37 -0.71 -2.60
CA THR A 619 -36.22 -2.10 -2.97
C THR A 619 -35.26 -2.81 -2.02
N ARG A 620 -35.70 -3.91 -1.40
CA ARG A 620 -34.91 -4.66 -0.42
C ARG A 620 -34.19 -5.85 -1.01
N ASN A 621 -34.72 -6.45 -2.05
CA ASN A 621 -34.22 -7.68 -2.65
C ASN A 621 -33.70 -7.39 -4.05
N ILE A 622 -32.42 -7.59 -4.29
CA ILE A 622 -31.79 -7.51 -5.61
C ILE A 622 -31.11 -8.85 -5.86
N PHE A 623 -31.49 -9.51 -6.95
CA PHE A 623 -30.84 -10.71 -7.44
C PHE A 623 -29.95 -10.36 -8.63
N ILE A 624 -28.72 -10.86 -8.63
CA ILE A 624 -27.83 -10.74 -9.77
C ILE A 624 -27.52 -12.16 -10.24
N THR A 625 -27.75 -12.42 -11.53
CA THR A 625 -27.48 -13.75 -12.13
C THR A 625 -26.88 -13.59 -13.51
N ALA A 626 -26.50 -14.72 -14.13
CA ALA A 626 -26.04 -14.80 -15.50
C ALA A 626 -27.00 -15.66 -16.32
N ASP A 627 -27.01 -15.46 -17.61
CA ASP A 627 -27.62 -16.41 -18.56
C ASP A 627 -26.71 -17.63 -18.76
N HIS A 628 -25.41 -17.43 -18.94
CA HIS A 628 -24.39 -18.49 -19.03
C HIS A 628 -23.04 -17.95 -18.56
N GLY A 629 -22.04 -18.86 -18.40
CA GLY A 629 -20.64 -18.48 -18.27
C GLY A 629 -19.90 -18.71 -19.58
N PHE A 630 -18.56 -18.79 -19.55
CA PHE A 630 -17.73 -18.96 -20.72
C PHE A 630 -16.40 -19.64 -20.41
N ILE A 631 -15.75 -20.15 -21.46
CA ILE A 631 -14.35 -20.57 -21.43
C ILE A 631 -13.49 -19.48 -22.03
N TYR A 632 -12.40 -19.16 -21.37
CA TYR A 632 -11.40 -18.21 -21.82
C TYR A 632 -10.01 -18.85 -21.78
N ASN A 633 -9.25 -18.72 -22.88
CA ASN A 633 -7.85 -19.10 -22.96
C ASN A 633 -7.09 -18.10 -23.81
N ASP A 634 -5.98 -17.54 -23.32
CA ASP A 634 -5.11 -16.65 -24.11
C ASP A 634 -3.99 -17.46 -24.80
N MET A 635 -4.37 -18.34 -25.71
CA MET A 635 -3.44 -19.19 -26.45
C MET A 635 -3.89 -19.43 -27.89
N THR A 636 -2.97 -19.86 -28.76
CA THR A 636 -3.29 -20.27 -30.12
C THR A 636 -3.67 -21.75 -30.12
N PHE A 637 -4.82 -22.08 -30.73
CA PHE A 637 -5.31 -23.45 -30.88
C PHE A 637 -4.84 -24.05 -32.18
N ALA A 638 -4.17 -25.19 -32.12
CA ALA A 638 -3.78 -25.95 -33.30
C ALA A 638 -5.02 -26.69 -33.89
N GLU A 639 -4.91 -27.14 -35.14
CA GLU A 639 -5.99 -27.89 -35.80
C GLU A 639 -6.35 -29.20 -35.07
N ASN A 640 -5.37 -29.81 -34.42
CA ASN A 640 -5.58 -31.04 -33.64
C ASN A 640 -6.28 -30.80 -32.31
N ASP A 641 -6.38 -29.54 -31.86
CA ASP A 641 -7.09 -29.18 -30.63
C ASP A 641 -8.60 -29.00 -30.87
N LYS A 642 -9.06 -29.28 -32.10
CA LYS A 642 -10.45 -29.07 -32.54
C LYS A 642 -11.05 -30.40 -33.01
N THR A 643 -12.28 -30.68 -32.57
CA THR A 643 -13.03 -31.86 -32.96
C THR A 643 -13.86 -31.58 -34.22
N ALA A 644 -13.75 -32.42 -35.26
CA ALA A 644 -14.57 -32.32 -36.45
C ALA A 644 -16.00 -32.76 -36.19
N ILE A 645 -16.97 -32.05 -36.77
CA ILE A 645 -18.38 -32.48 -36.77
C ILE A 645 -18.58 -33.36 -38.00
N THR A 646 -19.02 -34.61 -37.81
CA THR A 646 -19.10 -35.64 -38.85
C THR A 646 -20.52 -36.09 -39.18
N GLU A 647 -21.53 -35.46 -38.59
CA GLU A 647 -22.94 -35.82 -38.78
C GLU A 647 -23.78 -34.57 -39.18
N ALA A 648 -25.03 -34.84 -39.56
CA ALA A 648 -25.99 -33.78 -39.90
C ALA A 648 -26.41 -33.03 -38.64
N THR A 649 -26.43 -31.73 -38.72
CA THR A 649 -26.74 -30.84 -37.62
C THR A 649 -27.86 -29.87 -37.98
N ALA A 650 -28.74 -29.58 -37.03
CA ALA A 650 -29.71 -28.50 -37.09
C ALA A 650 -29.06 -27.14 -36.86
N GLU A 651 -28.03 -27.13 -35.98
CA GLU A 651 -27.19 -25.97 -35.70
C GLU A 651 -25.80 -26.42 -35.28
N GLN A 652 -24.78 -25.60 -35.59
CA GLN A 652 -23.40 -25.88 -35.13
C GLN A 652 -22.70 -24.62 -34.71
N LYS A 653 -22.00 -24.71 -33.58
CA LYS A 653 -21.16 -23.70 -32.95
C LYS A 653 -19.85 -24.32 -32.45
N THR A 654 -18.96 -23.52 -31.96
CA THR A 654 -17.65 -23.97 -31.44
C THR A 654 -17.75 -24.90 -30.21
N ARG A 655 -18.81 -24.76 -29.41
CA ARG A 655 -18.99 -25.53 -28.17
C ARG A 655 -20.19 -26.49 -28.17
N TYR A 656 -21.03 -26.44 -29.18
CA TYR A 656 -22.14 -27.37 -29.33
C TYR A 656 -22.57 -27.52 -30.77
N TYR A 657 -23.33 -28.57 -31.04
CA TYR A 657 -24.23 -28.68 -32.19
C TYR A 657 -25.51 -29.38 -31.77
N LEU A 658 -26.57 -29.15 -32.52
CA LEU A 658 -27.85 -29.84 -32.33
C LEU A 658 -28.04 -30.89 -33.44
N THR A 659 -28.45 -32.10 -33.04
CA THR A 659 -28.65 -33.23 -33.94
C THR A 659 -29.87 -34.07 -33.55
N ALA A 660 -30.51 -34.70 -34.50
CA ALA A 660 -31.55 -35.70 -34.22
C ALA A 660 -30.95 -37.09 -33.92
N SER A 661 -29.65 -37.33 -34.22
CA SER A 661 -28.99 -38.62 -33.96
C SER A 661 -28.46 -38.70 -32.55
N GLY A 662 -28.90 -39.72 -31.79
CA GLY A 662 -28.33 -40.11 -30.52
C GLY A 662 -27.10 -41.03 -30.61
N ASP A 663 -26.59 -41.33 -31.82
CA ASP A 663 -25.45 -42.21 -32.05
C ASP A 663 -24.19 -41.64 -31.37
N GLU A 664 -23.36 -42.56 -30.84
CA GLU A 664 -22.09 -42.15 -30.19
C GLU A 664 -21.09 -41.63 -31.18
N VAL A 665 -20.48 -40.53 -30.87
CA VAL A 665 -19.38 -39.88 -31.61
C VAL A 665 -18.15 -39.74 -30.68
N THR A 666 -16.99 -40.09 -31.21
CA THR A 666 -15.73 -40.01 -30.44
C THR A 666 -15.45 -38.58 -29.98
N ASN A 667 -15.10 -38.38 -28.73
CA ASN A 667 -14.82 -37.09 -28.09
C ASN A 667 -16.02 -36.11 -28.05
N VAL A 668 -17.24 -36.63 -28.18
CA VAL A 668 -18.50 -35.90 -28.09
C VAL A 668 -19.39 -36.52 -27.03
N ALA A 669 -19.99 -35.72 -26.20
CA ALA A 669 -21.05 -36.13 -25.31
C ALA A 669 -22.39 -35.59 -25.85
N LYS A 670 -23.39 -36.45 -25.90
CA LYS A 670 -24.74 -36.12 -26.36
C LYS A 670 -25.74 -36.29 -25.25
N PHE A 671 -26.56 -35.27 -25.07
CA PHE A 671 -27.62 -35.25 -24.06
C PHE A 671 -28.98 -35.00 -24.73
N PRO A 672 -30.03 -35.80 -24.43
CA PRO A 672 -31.38 -35.40 -24.88
C PRO A 672 -31.69 -33.98 -24.39
N MET A 673 -32.14 -33.10 -25.27
CA MET A 673 -32.36 -31.69 -24.96
C MET A 673 -33.30 -31.52 -23.76
N ARG A 674 -34.33 -32.32 -23.63
CA ARG A 674 -35.27 -32.37 -22.49
C ARG A 674 -34.58 -32.58 -21.12
N ASN A 675 -33.46 -33.30 -21.09
CA ASN A 675 -32.77 -33.63 -19.85
C ASN A 675 -31.84 -32.51 -19.37
N VAL A 676 -31.45 -31.60 -20.26
CA VAL A 676 -30.45 -30.53 -20.00
C VAL A 676 -30.99 -29.12 -20.19
N SER A 677 -32.17 -28.97 -20.82
CA SER A 677 -32.81 -27.66 -21.01
C SER A 677 -34.28 -27.63 -20.57
N GLY A 678 -34.89 -28.81 -20.29
CA GLY A 678 -36.31 -28.86 -20.01
C GLY A 678 -37.22 -28.65 -21.22
N ILE A 679 -36.65 -28.41 -22.42
CA ILE A 679 -37.41 -28.22 -23.65
C ILE A 679 -37.81 -29.61 -24.24
N ASP A 680 -39.10 -29.91 -24.35
CA ASP A 680 -39.58 -31.17 -24.85
C ASP A 680 -39.49 -31.21 -26.41
N ASN A 681 -38.50 -31.97 -26.89
CA ASN A 681 -38.25 -32.22 -28.32
C ASN A 681 -37.38 -33.48 -28.47
N ASP A 682 -37.18 -33.90 -29.75
CA ASP A 682 -36.38 -35.10 -30.11
C ASP A 682 -34.90 -34.80 -30.42
N LEU A 683 -34.43 -33.58 -30.20
CA LEU A 683 -33.04 -33.19 -30.45
C LEU A 683 -32.12 -33.59 -29.31
N PHE A 684 -30.88 -33.81 -29.67
CA PHE A 684 -29.75 -33.96 -28.78
C PHE A 684 -28.85 -32.71 -28.81
N VAL A 685 -28.44 -32.27 -27.66
CA VAL A 685 -27.34 -31.29 -27.52
C VAL A 685 -26.03 -32.05 -27.46
N ALA A 686 -25.23 -31.92 -28.49
CA ALA A 686 -23.91 -32.54 -28.60
C ALA A 686 -22.83 -31.53 -28.24
N VAL A 687 -21.98 -31.83 -27.25
CA VAL A 687 -20.90 -30.99 -26.75
C VAL A 687 -19.57 -31.74 -26.84
N PRO A 688 -18.44 -31.04 -27.07
CA PRO A 688 -17.13 -31.67 -27.01
C PRO A 688 -16.81 -32.08 -25.60
N VAL A 689 -16.15 -33.22 -25.41
CA VAL A 689 -15.68 -33.65 -24.11
C VAL A 689 -14.64 -32.67 -23.57
N GLY A 690 -14.78 -32.26 -22.34
CA GLY A 690 -13.92 -31.31 -21.68
C GLY A 690 -14.10 -29.86 -22.21
N THR A 691 -13.00 -29.16 -22.30
CA THR A 691 -12.97 -27.76 -22.81
C THR A 691 -12.63 -27.69 -24.30
N ASN A 692 -12.61 -28.77 -25.04
CA ASN A 692 -12.33 -28.84 -26.47
C ASN A 692 -13.33 -28.02 -27.29
N ARG A 693 -13.01 -27.74 -28.54
CA ARG A 693 -13.82 -26.97 -29.49
C ARG A 693 -14.17 -27.81 -30.72
N PHE A 694 -15.35 -27.56 -31.27
CA PHE A 694 -15.67 -28.04 -32.61
C PHE A 694 -15.00 -27.17 -33.66
N LYS A 695 -14.62 -27.79 -34.77
CA LYS A 695 -14.03 -27.06 -35.92
C LYS A 695 -15.14 -26.36 -36.69
N VAL A 696 -15.20 -25.04 -36.53
CA VAL A 696 -16.16 -24.16 -37.23
C VAL A 696 -15.37 -23.09 -37.98
N GLN A 697 -15.70 -22.91 -39.26
CA GLN A 697 -14.98 -21.98 -40.11
C GLN A 697 -15.20 -20.51 -39.66
N GLY A 698 -14.09 -19.76 -39.50
CA GLY A 698 -14.13 -18.32 -39.17
C GLY A 698 -14.48 -18.01 -37.72
N ALA A 699 -14.56 -19.04 -36.85
CA ALA A 699 -14.89 -18.81 -35.44
C ALA A 699 -13.68 -18.39 -34.61
N ASP A 700 -13.93 -17.58 -33.58
CA ASP A 700 -12.98 -17.37 -32.46
C ASP A 700 -12.98 -18.59 -31.52
N TYR A 701 -11.81 -18.94 -31.02
CA TYR A 701 -11.63 -20.10 -30.14
C TYR A 701 -11.14 -19.70 -28.73
N ASN A 702 -10.82 -18.45 -28.48
CA ASN A 702 -10.28 -17.95 -27.23
C ASN A 702 -11.38 -17.63 -26.21
N PHE A 703 -12.49 -17.04 -26.69
CA PHE A 703 -13.70 -16.79 -25.93
C PHE A 703 -14.84 -17.60 -26.53
N VAL A 704 -15.34 -18.58 -25.78
CA VAL A 704 -16.38 -19.46 -26.27
C VAL A 704 -17.34 -19.88 -25.15
N HIS A 705 -18.60 -20.10 -25.54
CA HIS A 705 -19.68 -20.63 -24.69
C HIS A 705 -20.60 -21.52 -25.55
N GLY A 706 -21.55 -22.16 -24.92
CA GLY A 706 -22.49 -23.08 -25.56
C GLY A 706 -22.37 -24.52 -25.10
N GLY A 707 -21.26 -24.88 -24.45
CA GLY A 707 -20.97 -26.26 -24.02
C GLY A 707 -21.33 -26.55 -22.56
N ALA A 708 -20.87 -27.71 -22.12
CA ALA A 708 -21.19 -28.25 -20.80
C ALA A 708 -20.06 -28.07 -19.75
N ALA A 709 -19.02 -27.31 -20.02
CA ALA A 709 -17.97 -27.12 -19.02
C ALA A 709 -18.51 -26.42 -17.76
N LEU A 710 -17.95 -26.74 -16.60
CA LEU A 710 -18.35 -26.15 -15.32
C LEU A 710 -18.35 -24.60 -15.38
N GLN A 711 -17.39 -24.04 -16.10
CA GLN A 711 -17.27 -22.58 -16.33
C GLN A 711 -18.40 -21.99 -17.20
N GLU A 712 -19.09 -22.83 -18.00
CA GLU A 712 -20.20 -22.44 -18.86
C GLU A 712 -21.56 -22.65 -18.18
N VAL A 713 -21.74 -23.81 -17.50
CA VAL A 713 -23.04 -24.22 -16.94
C VAL A 713 -23.27 -23.76 -15.50
N ILE A 714 -22.23 -23.56 -14.68
CA ILE A 714 -22.42 -23.08 -13.31
C ILE A 714 -22.52 -21.55 -13.32
N ILE A 715 -23.73 -21.05 -13.16
CA ILE A 715 -24.02 -19.63 -13.10
C ILE A 715 -24.25 -19.16 -11.68
N PRO A 716 -23.94 -17.90 -11.36
CA PRO A 716 -24.18 -17.34 -10.04
C PRO A 716 -25.63 -16.91 -9.83
N VAL A 717 -26.10 -16.99 -8.61
CA VAL A 717 -27.28 -16.25 -8.13
C VAL A 717 -26.84 -15.50 -6.88
N VAL A 718 -26.55 -14.21 -7.00
CA VAL A 718 -26.22 -13.33 -5.88
C VAL A 718 -27.49 -12.70 -5.38
N HIS A 719 -27.78 -12.81 -4.10
CA HIS A 719 -28.89 -12.11 -3.44
C HIS A 719 -28.35 -11.01 -2.55
N SER A 720 -28.59 -9.75 -2.93
CA SER A 720 -28.20 -8.58 -2.16
C SER A 720 -29.39 -7.97 -1.43
N THR A 721 -29.19 -7.73 -0.12
CA THR A 721 -30.15 -7.06 0.74
C THR A 721 -29.48 -5.88 1.44
N TYR A 722 -30.26 -4.83 1.73
CA TYR A 722 -29.77 -3.69 2.48
C TYR A 722 -29.71 -4.02 3.97
N ASN A 723 -28.52 -3.99 4.55
CA ASN A 723 -28.34 -4.23 5.98
C ASN A 723 -28.31 -2.89 6.74
N LYS A 724 -29.31 -2.67 7.62
CA LYS A 724 -29.37 -1.48 8.48
C LYS A 724 -28.43 -1.56 9.69
N GLN A 725 -27.91 -2.72 10.03
CA GLN A 725 -26.96 -2.87 11.14
C GLN A 725 -25.53 -2.60 10.62
N GLU A 726 -24.99 -1.47 11.02
CA GLU A 726 -23.61 -1.09 10.74
C GLU A 726 -22.65 -1.90 11.63
N GLU A 727 -22.27 -3.08 11.22
CA GLU A 727 -20.97 -3.62 11.64
C GLU A 727 -19.90 -3.07 10.70
N LYS A 728 -19.42 -1.88 11.03
CA LYS A 728 -18.24 -1.31 10.35
C LYS A 728 -17.03 -2.16 10.70
N ARG A 729 -16.34 -2.70 9.70
CA ARG A 729 -15.06 -3.40 9.93
C ARG A 729 -14.02 -2.41 10.47
N LYS A 730 -13.09 -2.91 11.27
CA LYS A 730 -11.93 -2.14 11.73
C LYS A 730 -10.82 -2.20 10.67
N VAL A 731 -9.95 -1.17 10.65
CA VAL A 731 -8.75 -1.17 9.80
C VAL A 731 -7.89 -2.40 10.04
N ASN A 732 -7.28 -2.93 8.98
CA ASN A 732 -6.26 -3.97 9.08
C ASN A 732 -4.89 -3.38 9.38
N ILE A 733 -3.95 -4.23 9.79
CA ILE A 733 -2.61 -3.82 10.17
C ILE A 733 -1.55 -4.67 9.47
N THR A 734 -0.45 -4.02 9.12
CA THR A 734 0.77 -4.69 8.65
C THR A 734 1.96 -4.26 9.50
N LEU A 735 2.70 -5.24 10.03
CA LEU A 735 3.96 -4.99 10.74
C LEU A 735 5.06 -4.72 9.69
N LEU A 736 5.55 -3.49 9.63
CA LEU A 736 6.59 -3.09 8.68
C LEU A 736 7.99 -3.50 9.13
N THR A 737 8.24 -3.59 10.44
CA THR A 737 9.54 -3.99 10.98
C THR A 737 9.75 -5.48 10.80
N GLN A 738 10.77 -5.85 10.08
CA GLN A 738 11.06 -7.22 9.69
C GLN A 738 12.04 -7.91 10.64
N SER A 739 13.12 -7.22 11.01
CA SER A 739 14.08 -7.71 12.00
C SER A 739 13.64 -7.25 13.39
N LEU A 740 13.04 -8.15 14.15
CA LEU A 740 12.60 -7.89 15.52
C LEU A 740 13.74 -8.24 16.46
N SER A 741 14.53 -7.24 16.81
CA SER A 741 15.69 -7.39 17.70
C SER A 741 15.63 -6.41 18.86
N ILE A 742 15.79 -6.93 20.08
CA ILE A 742 15.87 -6.12 21.30
C ILE A 742 17.32 -5.65 21.48
N VAL A 743 17.49 -4.33 21.55
CA VAL A 743 18.76 -3.69 21.83
C VAL A 743 18.58 -2.77 23.04
N SER A 744 19.47 -2.86 24.02
CA SER A 744 19.37 -2.06 25.27
C SER A 744 17.98 -2.14 25.91
N SER A 745 17.44 -3.35 26.03
CA SER A 745 16.11 -3.65 26.61
C SER A 745 14.91 -3.05 25.86
N ARG A 746 15.09 -2.60 24.61
CA ARG A 746 14.03 -1.99 23.82
C ARG A 746 13.90 -2.63 22.45
N LEU A 747 12.65 -2.82 22.00
CA LEU A 747 12.28 -3.21 20.66
C LEU A 747 11.53 -2.04 20.02
N ARG A 748 11.99 -1.55 18.87
CA ARG A 748 11.26 -0.58 18.06
C ARG A 748 10.54 -1.29 16.94
N ILE A 749 9.28 -0.98 16.75
CA ILE A 749 8.45 -1.52 15.68
C ILE A 749 7.70 -0.42 14.96
N GLN A 750 7.42 -0.65 13.70
CA GLN A 750 6.57 0.18 12.85
C GLN A 750 5.37 -0.63 12.40
N ILE A 751 4.19 -0.07 12.56
CA ILE A 751 2.92 -0.69 12.18
C ILE A 751 2.24 0.23 11.19
N LEU A 752 1.86 -0.32 10.05
CA LEU A 752 1.04 0.34 9.04
C LEU A 752 -0.43 0.03 9.31
N GLN A 753 -1.24 1.05 9.31
CA GLN A 753 -2.68 0.96 9.14
C GLN A 753 -2.96 0.80 7.63
N ASP A 754 -3.44 -0.36 7.20
CA ASP A 754 -3.51 -0.73 5.78
C ASP A 754 -4.46 0.17 4.98
N GLU A 755 -5.58 0.59 5.60
CA GLU A 755 -6.57 1.46 4.96
C GLU A 755 -6.86 2.70 5.80
N ALA A 756 -7.25 3.79 5.16
CA ALA A 756 -7.72 4.97 5.85
C ALA A 756 -9.06 4.71 6.55
N VAL A 757 -9.24 5.27 7.76
CA VAL A 757 -10.55 5.31 8.42
C VAL A 757 -11.53 6.09 7.56
N SER A 758 -12.72 5.56 7.39
CA SER A 758 -13.75 6.15 6.53
C SER A 758 -15.15 5.96 7.15
N ALA A 759 -16.17 6.37 6.42
CA ALA A 759 -17.57 6.10 6.84
C ALA A 759 -17.84 4.60 7.07
N ASP A 760 -17.10 3.71 6.40
CA ASP A 760 -17.31 2.25 6.39
C ASP A 760 -16.22 1.47 7.12
N ILE A 761 -15.12 2.12 7.50
CA ILE A 761 -13.97 1.50 8.17
C ILE A 761 -13.71 2.21 9.49
N LYS A 762 -13.87 1.48 10.60
CA LYS A 762 -13.61 1.98 11.95
C LYS A 762 -12.13 2.02 12.28
N PRO A 763 -11.70 2.95 13.15
CA PRO A 763 -10.38 2.85 13.78
C PRO A 763 -10.26 1.53 14.55
N ARG A 764 -9.02 1.07 14.72
CA ARG A 764 -8.69 -0.10 15.52
C ARG A 764 -7.77 0.31 16.66
N GLU A 765 -8.10 -0.08 17.87
CA GLU A 765 -7.20 0.02 18.99
C GLU A 765 -6.48 -1.30 19.19
N ILE A 766 -5.14 -1.25 19.23
CA ILE A 766 -4.30 -2.44 19.37
C ILE A 766 -3.41 -2.33 20.60
N VAL A 767 -3.08 -3.47 21.18
CA VAL A 767 -2.11 -3.60 22.25
C VAL A 767 -0.94 -4.46 21.80
N CYS A 768 0.27 -3.92 21.97
CA CYS A 768 1.52 -4.54 21.56
C CYS A 768 2.33 -4.96 22.79
N ASN A 769 2.78 -6.21 22.81
CA ASN A 769 3.58 -6.77 23.91
C ASN A 769 4.61 -7.78 23.42
N ILE A 770 5.69 -7.91 24.19
CA ILE A 770 6.65 -9.02 24.04
C ILE A 770 6.33 -10.06 25.11
N TYR A 771 6.33 -11.31 24.70
CA TYR A 771 6.13 -12.48 25.55
C TYR A 771 7.41 -13.33 25.57
N CYS A 772 7.75 -13.89 26.73
CA CYS A 772 8.77 -14.92 26.88
C CYS A 772 8.09 -16.20 27.41
N ASN A 773 8.12 -17.28 26.63
CA ASN A 773 7.45 -18.53 26.96
C ASN A 773 6.00 -18.32 27.46
N ASP A 774 5.24 -17.52 26.72
CA ASP A 774 3.85 -17.11 27.00
C ASP A 774 3.62 -16.16 28.20
N ALA A 775 4.65 -15.80 28.95
CA ALA A 775 4.58 -14.77 29.98
C ALA A 775 4.90 -13.38 29.37
N LYS A 776 4.09 -12.38 29.70
CA LYS A 776 4.32 -11.00 29.26
C LYS A 776 5.55 -10.40 29.93
N VAL A 777 6.47 -9.84 29.15
CA VAL A 777 7.73 -9.23 29.64
C VAL A 777 7.87 -7.74 29.33
N THR A 778 6.79 -7.11 28.84
CA THR A 778 6.68 -5.66 28.62
C THR A 778 5.40 -5.14 29.25
N ASN A 779 5.34 -3.82 29.47
CA ASN A 779 4.07 -3.16 29.77
C ASN A 779 3.20 -3.08 28.51
N ASP A 780 1.88 -2.91 28.72
CA ASP A 780 0.95 -2.75 27.60
C ASP A 780 1.25 -1.44 26.87
N THR A 781 1.56 -1.55 25.59
CA THR A 781 1.66 -0.39 24.70
C THR A 781 0.42 -0.38 23.81
N ILE A 782 -0.51 0.52 24.14
CA ILE A 782 -1.80 0.64 23.44
C ILE A 782 -1.72 1.83 22.47
N ILE A 783 -2.17 1.62 21.24
CA ILE A 783 -2.30 2.68 20.24
C ILE A 783 -3.61 2.55 19.48
N THR A 784 -4.10 3.69 19.01
CA THR A 784 -5.25 3.76 18.11
C THR A 784 -4.78 4.04 16.69
N LEU A 785 -5.26 3.24 15.78
CA LEU A 785 -5.06 3.36 14.33
C LEU A 785 -6.29 4.04 13.75
N ASP A 786 -6.23 5.36 13.63
CA ASP A 786 -7.36 6.25 13.35
C ASP A 786 -7.11 7.21 12.18
N SER A 787 -6.03 7.02 11.44
CA SER A 787 -5.68 7.89 10.30
C SER A 787 -6.76 7.82 9.22
N THR A 788 -7.23 9.00 8.80
CA THR A 788 -8.19 9.18 7.70
C THR A 788 -7.52 9.50 6.38
N ASP A 789 -6.19 9.55 6.35
CA ASP A 789 -5.41 9.88 5.17
C ASP A 789 -5.33 8.69 4.21
N ALA A 790 -6.02 8.79 3.08
CA ALA A 790 -6.01 7.77 2.04
C ALA A 790 -4.80 7.90 1.10
N ASP A 791 -4.26 9.11 0.95
CA ASP A 791 -3.29 9.43 -0.10
C ASP A 791 -1.84 9.31 0.38
N VAL A 792 -1.58 9.58 1.66
CA VAL A 792 -0.22 9.59 2.22
C VAL A 792 -0.02 8.43 3.19
N LEU A 793 0.63 7.37 2.70
CA LEU A 793 0.91 6.16 3.47
C LEU A 793 1.61 6.44 4.80
N GLN A 794 2.52 7.43 4.82
CA GLN A 794 3.30 7.82 6.00
C GLN A 794 2.41 8.26 7.17
N ASN A 795 1.27 8.90 6.90
CA ASN A 795 0.34 9.34 7.93
C ASN A 795 -0.43 8.17 8.58
N ARG A 796 -0.31 6.97 8.02
CA ARG A 796 -0.89 5.73 8.52
C ARG A 796 0.13 4.81 9.20
N VAL A 797 1.41 5.22 9.27
CA VAL A 797 2.46 4.47 9.97
C VAL A 797 2.58 4.97 11.40
N LYS A 798 2.56 4.04 12.37
CA LYS A 798 2.81 4.30 13.79
C LYS A 798 4.11 3.63 14.22
N GLU A 799 5.00 4.39 14.82
CA GLU A 799 6.24 3.89 15.41
C GLU A 799 6.06 3.68 16.90
N LEU A 800 6.49 2.54 17.41
CA LEU A 800 6.37 2.14 18.80
C LEU A 800 7.71 1.67 19.36
N SER A 801 7.92 1.90 20.66
CA SER A 801 9.05 1.38 21.41
C SER A 801 8.55 0.55 22.59
N LEU A 802 8.78 -0.75 22.53
CA LEU A 802 8.45 -1.69 23.59
C LEU A 802 9.67 -1.87 24.48
N THR A 803 9.53 -1.66 25.79
CA THR A 803 10.63 -1.79 26.75
C THR A 803 10.39 -3.01 27.64
N LEU A 804 11.41 -3.85 27.80
CA LEU A 804 11.37 -4.97 28.74
C LEU A 804 11.25 -4.43 30.18
N ASN A 805 10.32 -4.96 30.94
CA ASN A 805 10.13 -4.65 32.37
C ASN A 805 10.93 -5.56 33.29
N GLN A 806 11.63 -6.55 32.73
CA GLN A 806 12.49 -7.48 33.48
C GLN A 806 13.61 -8.00 32.58
N SER A 807 14.73 -8.41 33.16
CA SER A 807 15.81 -9.05 32.41
C SER A 807 15.38 -10.44 31.93
N VAL A 808 15.60 -10.73 30.64
CA VAL A 808 15.32 -12.01 30.03
C VAL A 808 16.64 -12.61 29.54
N SER A 809 17.15 -13.59 30.30
CA SER A 809 18.43 -14.27 30.04
C SER A 809 18.25 -15.54 29.18
N SER A 810 17.04 -16.11 29.13
CA SER A 810 16.73 -17.32 28.37
C SER A 810 15.24 -17.38 28.03
N GLY A 811 14.88 -18.04 26.93
CA GLY A 811 13.49 -18.25 26.50
C GLY A 811 13.23 -17.74 25.09
N ILE A 812 12.12 -18.20 24.51
CA ILE A 812 11.69 -17.77 23.18
C ILE A 812 10.87 -16.49 23.33
N LEU A 813 11.40 -15.40 22.79
CA LEU A 813 10.69 -14.13 22.76
C LEU A 813 9.80 -14.03 21.53
N GLN A 814 8.60 -13.50 21.72
CA GLN A 814 7.63 -13.27 20.66
C GLN A 814 6.97 -11.91 20.82
N LEU A 815 6.93 -11.13 19.76
CA LEU A 815 6.04 -9.99 19.64
C LEU A 815 4.63 -10.50 19.36
N ARG A 816 3.65 -10.04 20.14
CA ARG A 816 2.22 -10.30 19.89
C ARG A 816 1.47 -8.98 19.91
N ILE A 817 0.65 -8.79 18.90
CA ILE A 817 -0.23 -7.63 18.74
C ILE A 817 -1.66 -8.13 18.73
N TYR A 818 -2.49 -7.59 19.60
CA TYR A 818 -3.91 -7.94 19.71
C TYR A 818 -4.79 -6.74 19.42
N ASP A 819 -5.99 -6.97 18.96
CA ASP A 819 -7.09 -6.01 19.08
C ASP A 819 -7.50 -5.92 20.55
N THR A 820 -7.73 -4.71 21.10
CA THR A 820 -8.14 -4.55 22.50
C THR A 820 -9.47 -5.22 22.80
N GLU A 821 -10.32 -5.46 21.79
CA GLU A 821 -11.59 -6.17 21.92
C GLU A 821 -11.48 -7.69 21.73
N ASP A 822 -10.34 -8.19 21.17
CA ASP A 822 -10.06 -9.63 21.00
C ASP A 822 -8.64 -9.97 21.47
N MET A 823 -8.49 -10.23 22.76
CA MET A 823 -7.23 -10.61 23.38
C MET A 823 -6.91 -12.11 23.26
N LEU A 824 -7.74 -12.90 22.60
CA LEU A 824 -7.53 -14.34 22.40
C LEU A 824 -6.78 -14.64 21.12
N ASN A 825 -7.05 -13.88 20.05
CA ASN A 825 -6.51 -14.10 18.72
C ASN A 825 -5.54 -12.96 18.36
N PRO A 826 -4.21 -13.20 18.37
CA PRO A 826 -3.25 -12.17 17.99
C PRO A 826 -3.37 -11.84 16.50
N LEU A 827 -3.42 -10.54 16.18
CA LEU A 827 -3.35 -10.02 14.80
C LEU A 827 -1.96 -10.29 14.19
N VAL A 828 -0.92 -10.19 15.04
CA VAL A 828 0.47 -10.47 14.67
C VAL A 828 1.13 -11.31 15.76
N LYS A 829 1.86 -12.36 15.35
CA LYS A 829 2.69 -13.19 16.22
C LYS A 829 4.01 -13.48 15.51
N LYS A 830 5.12 -12.89 15.99
CA LYS A 830 6.44 -13.01 15.36
C LYS A 830 7.54 -13.26 16.40
N PRO A 831 8.58 -14.06 16.09
CA PRO A 831 9.72 -14.26 16.97
C PRO A 831 10.54 -12.96 17.10
N VAL A 832 11.17 -12.77 18.27
CA VAL A 832 12.02 -11.62 18.56
C VAL A 832 13.39 -12.11 19.02
N THR A 833 14.46 -11.55 18.47
CA THR A 833 15.83 -11.87 18.87
C THR A 833 16.26 -10.96 20.03
N ASN A 834 16.83 -11.51 21.07
CA ASN A 834 17.39 -10.74 22.17
C ASN A 834 18.88 -10.50 21.98
N ASN A 835 19.25 -9.29 21.62
CA ASN A 835 20.63 -8.83 21.46
C ASN A 835 21.07 -7.92 22.62
N THR A 836 20.39 -7.98 23.73
CA THR A 836 20.82 -7.26 24.94
C THR A 836 22.13 -7.86 25.41
N LEU A 837 23.21 -7.07 25.40
CA LEU A 837 24.50 -7.47 26.00
C LEU A 837 24.27 -7.65 27.51
N ILE A 838 24.46 -8.87 27.98
CA ILE A 838 24.62 -9.13 29.42
C ILE A 838 25.99 -8.59 29.73
N GLU A 839 26.08 -7.43 30.40
CA GLU A 839 27.32 -7.07 31.12
C GLU A 839 27.55 -8.19 32.15
N GLN A 840 28.50 -9.05 31.88
CA GLN A 840 29.09 -9.87 32.92
C GLN A 840 29.89 -8.92 33.80
N ASP A 841 29.41 -8.70 35.01
CA ASP A 841 30.19 -8.12 36.07
C ASP A 841 31.50 -8.93 36.24
N PHE A 842 32.62 -8.28 35.92
CA PHE A 842 33.92 -8.64 36.40
C PHE A 842 34.45 -7.53 37.29
#